data_638c123ba811626ed7ff3c0c1b73037f
#
_entry.id   638c123ba811626ed7ff3c0c1b73037f
#
_cell.length_a   1.000
_cell.length_b   1.000
_cell.length_c   1.000
_cell.angle_alpha   90.00
_cell.angle_beta   90.00
_cell.angle_gamma   90.00
#
_symmetry.space_group_name_H-M   'P 1'
#
loop_
_entity.id
_entity.type
_entity.pdbx_description
1 polymer ?
#
loop_
_entity_poly.entity_id
_entity_poly.type
_entity_poly.pdbx_seq_one_letter_code
_entity_poly.pdbx_strand_id
1 'polypeptide(L)'
;MSKTVAVIDGNSLMHRAYHAVPPTMTAPDGTPTNAAFGFISMLVKFIEMANPDAIICAFDKGRPAFRMEALKQYKAQRPPMDEDLRVQFPVIEKLLTSMGIPVVSLKGWEGDDILGTIAARDEELGYHTLLVTGDKDAYQLVSDLTRVVTTKRGITDVVIYGPDEVEERYGVTPAQFTDFLGLKGDKSDNIPGVPGIGDKKAASMLQSYGNLEGIYENLDKFKGKQLENLTEHKDDAFLSRQVATIVRDADIEIDPSTVSFPDFEVEEVTKAFSEVRFMAHLNKVLSLAGSSASLSSVSSFEVISQMFEGDEAFEAFDAYIASQPAAPLAVSWKRDAQISLFDPGLSLAVLLSEGVAFFREEQACQVLARIIREIPFAAFDAKALVECVFPRDGSQEAFVSAKDLLSMQVFDVALAGYVVDSNNGTSTLSALMERFAAAVLPEEEDNDKALLVEVSAIAALVDPLTKALKEREVYHVYQDIDMPLIGVLACMERTGAALDFDHLNQLSEDAGSEIDRLRNAIFSAAGREFNVDSPKQLSEILFDEIGLKPIKKNQRGYSTDAKVLKELSAEHELPGLVLEYREYAKIKSTYIDALPRMVAADGRVHTSFNEMVTTTGRLSSSDPNLQNIPVRTEFGRNIRTCFVPLHEGEVFLSADYSQIELRLLAHLSGDEHLIEEFCSGEDFHARTASRVFGIPVEDIAPELRSRAKAVNFGIVYGQQAYGLAQSLNIPIYEAKEMIERYFAAYPGVRHYLDEIVATAHDCGYATTLFGRRRYIPELKAKNSVQRGFGERTAMNHPMQGTAADIIKLAMRQVMDRLVEGSYKTCLLLQVHDELDLSVPVEEVEEVSALVQEIMESVVELSVPLVADVSSGRNWAEAH
;
A
#
# COMPACT_ATOMS: atom_id res chain seq x y z
N MET A 1 -8.98 -41.77 -20.81
CA MET A 1 -9.01 -41.23 -19.43
C MET A 1 -10.41 -40.68 -19.21
N SER A 2 -10.96 -40.72 -18.00
CA SER A 2 -12.24 -40.09 -17.69
C SER A 2 -12.10 -38.59 -17.83
N LYS A 3 -13.11 -37.90 -18.36
CA LYS A 3 -13.13 -36.43 -18.53
C LYS A 3 -13.15 -35.74 -17.16
N THR A 4 -12.39 -34.67 -16.99
CA THR A 4 -12.41 -33.86 -15.79
C THR A 4 -13.14 -32.54 -16.07
N VAL A 5 -14.25 -32.30 -15.37
CA VAL A 5 -15.09 -31.12 -15.48
C VAL A 5 -14.87 -30.23 -14.25
N ALA A 6 -14.53 -28.98 -14.46
CA ALA A 6 -14.47 -27.98 -13.39
C ALA A 6 -15.77 -27.16 -13.37
N VAL A 7 -16.42 -27.08 -12.20
CA VAL A 7 -17.62 -26.28 -12.01
C VAL A 7 -17.31 -25.18 -11.00
N ILE A 8 -17.35 -23.93 -11.47
CA ILE A 8 -16.93 -22.75 -10.71
C ILE A 8 -18.14 -22.08 -10.05
N ASP A 9 -18.10 -21.89 -8.76
CA ASP A 9 -19.03 -21.00 -8.05
C ASP A 9 -18.64 -19.53 -8.28
N GLY A 10 -19.31 -18.93 -9.25
CA GLY A 10 -19.01 -17.55 -9.66
C GLY A 10 -19.24 -16.53 -8.56
N ASN A 11 -20.30 -16.69 -7.75
CA ASN A 11 -20.61 -15.78 -6.65
C ASN A 11 -19.53 -15.82 -5.55
N SER A 12 -19.15 -17.03 -5.12
CA SER A 12 -18.14 -17.23 -4.10
C SER A 12 -16.78 -16.63 -4.51
N LEU A 13 -16.35 -16.87 -5.75
CA LEU A 13 -15.10 -16.33 -6.26
C LEU A 13 -15.14 -14.81 -6.43
N MET A 14 -16.26 -14.24 -6.92
CA MET A 14 -16.41 -12.78 -7.07
C MET A 14 -16.34 -12.07 -5.72
N HIS A 15 -17.08 -12.54 -4.72
CA HIS A 15 -17.03 -11.97 -3.37
C HIS A 15 -15.62 -12.05 -2.75
N ARG A 16 -14.96 -13.20 -2.92
CA ARG A 16 -13.60 -13.39 -2.42
C ARG A 16 -12.59 -12.46 -3.09
N ALA A 17 -12.65 -12.34 -4.40
CA ALA A 17 -11.81 -11.44 -5.18
C ALA A 17 -12.02 -9.98 -4.78
N TYR A 18 -13.26 -9.55 -4.61
CA TYR A 18 -13.63 -8.20 -4.21
C TYR A 18 -12.98 -7.76 -2.90
N HIS A 19 -12.91 -8.67 -1.92
CA HIS A 19 -12.29 -8.37 -0.63
C HIS A 19 -10.78 -8.60 -0.58
N ALA A 20 -10.20 -9.29 -1.56
CA ALA A 20 -8.77 -9.60 -1.61
C ALA A 20 -7.95 -8.60 -2.43
N VAL A 21 -8.58 -7.98 -3.44
CA VAL A 21 -7.92 -7.05 -4.37
C VAL A 21 -8.32 -5.60 -4.02
N PRO A 22 -7.38 -4.65 -3.93
CA PRO A 22 -7.68 -3.27 -3.62
C PRO A 22 -8.70 -2.64 -4.59
N PRO A 23 -9.63 -1.77 -4.10
CA PRO A 23 -10.71 -1.22 -4.91
C PRO A 23 -10.29 -0.10 -5.88
N THR A 24 -8.98 0.06 -6.12
CA THR A 24 -8.42 1.13 -6.97
C THR A 24 -8.39 0.79 -8.45
N MET A 25 -8.74 -0.46 -8.83
CA MET A 25 -8.71 -0.92 -10.23
C MET A 25 -10.00 -0.57 -10.95
N THR A 26 -9.89 0.11 -12.10
CA THR A 26 -11.04 0.47 -12.94
C THR A 26 -10.74 0.24 -14.43
N ALA A 27 -11.76 -0.10 -15.20
CA ALA A 27 -11.71 -0.07 -16.65
C ALA A 27 -11.60 1.38 -17.18
N PRO A 28 -11.31 1.61 -18.48
CA PRO A 28 -11.21 2.94 -19.08
C PRO A 28 -12.45 3.81 -18.91
N ASP A 29 -13.63 3.21 -18.81
CA ASP A 29 -14.92 3.88 -18.60
C ASP A 29 -15.21 4.21 -17.12
N GLY A 30 -14.29 3.88 -16.20
CA GLY A 30 -14.43 4.08 -14.77
C GLY A 30 -15.14 2.94 -14.04
N THR A 31 -15.55 1.87 -14.70
CA THR A 31 -16.16 0.71 -14.06
C THR A 31 -15.16 0.01 -13.13
N PRO A 32 -15.47 -0.24 -11.85
CA PRO A 32 -14.61 -1.04 -10.97
C PRO A 32 -14.34 -2.43 -11.55
N THR A 33 -13.08 -2.90 -11.44
CA THR A 33 -12.66 -4.19 -12.02
C THR A 33 -11.85 -5.08 -11.08
N ASN A 34 -11.66 -4.66 -9.82
CA ASN A 34 -10.86 -5.42 -8.86
C ASN A 34 -11.38 -6.84 -8.59
N ALA A 35 -12.70 -7.03 -8.50
CA ALA A 35 -13.28 -8.36 -8.31
C ALA A 35 -13.10 -9.23 -9.56
N ALA A 36 -13.33 -8.68 -10.75
CA ALA A 36 -13.12 -9.38 -12.01
C ALA A 36 -11.65 -9.77 -12.20
N PHE A 37 -10.71 -8.87 -11.89
CA PHE A 37 -9.27 -9.12 -11.93
C PHE A 37 -8.87 -10.28 -11.01
N GLY A 38 -9.29 -10.22 -9.75
CA GLY A 38 -9.00 -11.27 -8.78
C GLY A 38 -9.64 -12.61 -9.15
N PHE A 39 -10.85 -12.59 -9.72
CA PHE A 39 -11.52 -13.78 -10.22
C PHE A 39 -10.73 -14.45 -11.35
N ILE A 40 -10.33 -13.70 -12.37
CA ILE A 40 -9.54 -14.24 -13.49
C ILE A 40 -8.18 -14.73 -12.99
N SER A 41 -7.53 -14.04 -12.05
CA SER A 41 -6.29 -14.49 -11.42
C SER A 41 -6.42 -15.85 -10.75
N MET A 42 -7.51 -16.08 -9.99
CA MET A 42 -7.80 -17.35 -9.35
C MET A 42 -8.13 -18.44 -10.38
N LEU A 43 -8.92 -18.10 -11.40
CA LEU A 43 -9.33 -19.03 -12.44
C LEU A 43 -8.13 -19.52 -13.25
N VAL A 44 -7.27 -18.62 -13.74
CA VAL A 44 -6.06 -18.98 -14.50
C VAL A 44 -5.15 -19.88 -13.66
N LYS A 45 -4.93 -19.53 -12.39
CA LYS A 45 -4.12 -20.34 -11.47
C LYS A 45 -4.71 -21.73 -11.24
N PHE A 46 -6.03 -21.82 -11.13
CA PHE A 46 -6.73 -23.09 -11.02
C PHE A 46 -6.57 -23.93 -12.30
N ILE A 47 -6.72 -23.32 -13.47
CA ILE A 47 -6.56 -24.01 -14.76
C ILE A 47 -5.14 -24.57 -14.91
N GLU A 48 -4.10 -23.76 -14.61
CA GLU A 48 -2.69 -24.19 -14.63
C GLU A 48 -2.44 -25.41 -13.72
N MET A 49 -3.09 -25.43 -12.56
CA MET A 49 -2.92 -26.52 -11.57
C MET A 49 -3.69 -27.78 -11.91
N ALA A 50 -4.94 -27.64 -12.35
CA ALA A 50 -5.90 -28.77 -12.47
C ALA A 50 -6.03 -29.29 -13.91
N ASN A 51 -5.67 -28.49 -14.92
CA ASN A 51 -5.78 -28.79 -16.34
C ASN A 51 -7.09 -29.51 -16.72
N PRO A 52 -8.27 -28.91 -16.46
CA PRO A 52 -9.56 -29.56 -16.69
C PRO A 52 -9.90 -29.67 -18.19
N ASP A 53 -10.61 -30.72 -18.58
CA ASP A 53 -11.08 -30.93 -19.96
C ASP A 53 -12.31 -30.08 -20.32
N ALA A 54 -13.01 -29.56 -19.30
CA ALA A 54 -14.16 -28.68 -19.45
C ALA A 54 -14.31 -27.77 -18.22
N ILE A 55 -14.79 -26.54 -18.43
CA ILE A 55 -15.07 -25.57 -17.36
C ILE A 55 -16.48 -25.03 -17.55
N ILE A 56 -17.24 -24.94 -16.46
CA ILE A 56 -18.59 -24.35 -16.41
C ILE A 56 -18.63 -23.41 -15.22
N CYS A 57 -19.18 -22.20 -15.37
CA CYS A 57 -19.33 -21.24 -14.27
C CYS A 57 -20.81 -21.06 -13.91
N ALA A 58 -21.17 -21.23 -12.63
CA ALA A 58 -22.51 -21.08 -12.11
C ALA A 58 -22.67 -19.77 -11.33
N PHE A 59 -23.77 -19.05 -11.56
CA PHE A 59 -24.11 -17.83 -10.81
C PHE A 59 -25.51 -17.91 -10.23
N ASP A 60 -25.69 -17.30 -9.04
CA ASP A 60 -26.97 -17.13 -8.39
C ASP A 60 -27.90 -16.23 -9.23
N LYS A 61 -29.15 -16.63 -9.38
CA LYS A 61 -30.18 -15.82 -10.03
C LYS A 61 -31.45 -15.73 -9.20
N GLY A 62 -31.31 -15.32 -7.96
CA GLY A 62 -32.39 -15.17 -7.00
C GLY A 62 -32.30 -16.16 -5.84
N ARG A 63 -33.33 -16.22 -5.01
CA ARG A 63 -33.43 -17.14 -3.85
C ARG A 63 -34.42 -18.24 -4.16
N PRO A 64 -34.14 -19.52 -3.79
CA PRO A 64 -35.04 -20.63 -4.04
C PRO A 64 -36.36 -20.44 -3.29
N ALA A 65 -37.47 -20.50 -4.02
CA ALA A 65 -38.80 -20.33 -3.43
C ALA A 65 -39.10 -21.38 -2.35
N PHE A 66 -38.68 -22.62 -2.57
CA PHE A 66 -38.88 -23.71 -1.63
C PHE A 66 -38.13 -23.52 -0.30
N ARG A 67 -36.92 -22.97 -0.31
CA ARG A 67 -36.16 -22.60 0.90
C ARG A 67 -36.82 -21.42 1.64
N MET A 68 -37.31 -20.42 0.90
CA MET A 68 -38.03 -19.30 1.48
C MET A 68 -39.39 -19.64 2.06
N GLU A 69 -40.07 -20.63 1.47
CA GLU A 69 -41.34 -21.19 2.01
C GLU A 69 -41.08 -22.00 3.27
N ALA A 70 -40.05 -22.84 3.26
CA ALA A 70 -39.67 -23.65 4.41
C ALA A 70 -39.13 -22.79 5.58
N LEU A 71 -38.26 -21.81 5.29
CA LEU A 71 -37.66 -20.94 6.30
C LEU A 71 -37.74 -19.45 5.86
N LYS A 72 -38.77 -18.73 6.31
CA LYS A 72 -39.03 -17.33 5.93
C LYS A 72 -37.87 -16.37 6.21
N GLN A 73 -37.00 -16.71 7.15
CA GLN A 73 -35.87 -15.90 7.55
C GLN A 73 -34.56 -16.36 6.87
N TYR A 74 -34.61 -17.26 5.91
CA TYR A 74 -33.44 -17.74 5.18
C TYR A 74 -32.67 -16.59 4.52
N LYS A 75 -31.38 -16.46 4.87
CA LYS A 75 -30.46 -15.39 4.39
C LYS A 75 -31.00 -13.95 4.59
N ALA A 76 -31.94 -13.74 5.53
CA ALA A 76 -32.58 -12.43 5.74
C ALA A 76 -31.62 -11.39 6.35
N GLN A 77 -30.57 -11.84 7.04
CA GLN A 77 -29.58 -10.96 7.69
C GLN A 77 -28.41 -10.58 6.76
N ARG A 78 -28.29 -11.16 5.56
CA ARG A 78 -27.24 -10.80 4.62
C ARG A 78 -27.43 -9.34 4.14
N PRO A 79 -26.41 -8.47 4.26
CA PRO A 79 -26.50 -7.13 3.71
C PRO A 79 -26.68 -7.18 2.19
N PRO A 80 -27.27 -6.17 1.56
CA PRO A 80 -27.36 -6.09 0.12
C PRO A 80 -25.92 -6.09 -0.47
N MET A 81 -25.77 -6.71 -1.65
CA MET A 81 -24.51 -6.71 -2.38
C MET A 81 -24.03 -5.28 -2.66
N ASP A 82 -22.75 -5.03 -2.47
CA ASP A 82 -22.14 -3.75 -2.78
C ASP A 82 -22.32 -3.43 -4.28
N GLU A 83 -22.64 -2.17 -4.58
CA GLU A 83 -22.88 -1.73 -5.96
C GLU A 83 -21.61 -1.88 -6.82
N ASP A 84 -20.43 -1.56 -6.25
CA ASP A 84 -19.15 -1.68 -6.93
C ASP A 84 -18.80 -3.15 -7.25
N LEU A 85 -19.30 -4.10 -6.47
CA LEU A 85 -19.22 -5.52 -6.81
C LEU A 85 -20.26 -5.89 -7.87
N ARG A 86 -21.49 -5.39 -7.74
CA ARG A 86 -22.60 -5.76 -8.62
C ARG A 86 -22.35 -5.38 -10.09
N VAL A 87 -21.75 -4.21 -10.34
CA VAL A 87 -21.44 -3.75 -11.70
C VAL A 87 -20.35 -4.57 -12.38
N GLN A 88 -19.60 -5.39 -11.63
CA GLN A 88 -18.54 -6.24 -12.18
C GLN A 88 -19.04 -7.63 -12.64
N PHE A 89 -20.27 -8.03 -12.31
CA PHE A 89 -20.82 -9.32 -12.78
C PHE A 89 -20.96 -9.39 -14.30
N PRO A 90 -21.51 -8.38 -14.99
CA PRO A 90 -21.52 -8.38 -16.46
C PRO A 90 -20.13 -8.40 -17.08
N VAL A 91 -19.14 -7.79 -16.42
CA VAL A 91 -17.74 -7.79 -16.88
C VAL A 91 -17.18 -9.21 -16.84
N ILE A 92 -17.32 -9.89 -15.70
CA ILE A 92 -16.80 -11.26 -15.58
C ILE A 92 -17.56 -12.26 -16.48
N GLU A 93 -18.88 -12.13 -16.63
CA GLU A 93 -19.66 -12.95 -17.56
C GLU A 93 -19.14 -12.80 -18.99
N LYS A 94 -18.83 -11.59 -19.42
CA LYS A 94 -18.26 -11.31 -20.74
C LYS A 94 -16.88 -11.95 -20.92
N LEU A 95 -16.00 -11.82 -19.94
CA LEU A 95 -14.67 -12.42 -19.96
C LEU A 95 -14.75 -13.96 -20.02
N LEU A 96 -15.59 -14.60 -19.19
CA LEU A 96 -15.80 -16.03 -19.20
C LEU A 96 -16.36 -16.55 -20.53
N THR A 97 -17.36 -15.87 -21.07
CA THR A 97 -17.95 -16.22 -22.36
C THR A 97 -16.93 -16.10 -23.50
N SER A 98 -16.10 -15.06 -23.51
CA SER A 98 -15.04 -14.94 -24.49
C SER A 98 -14.00 -16.06 -24.42
N MET A 99 -13.74 -16.60 -23.21
CA MET A 99 -12.87 -17.75 -22.98
C MET A 99 -13.54 -19.10 -23.32
N GLY A 100 -14.73 -19.12 -23.91
CA GLY A 100 -15.47 -20.34 -24.20
C GLY A 100 -16.02 -21.05 -22.95
N ILE A 101 -16.07 -20.37 -21.81
CA ILE A 101 -16.59 -20.92 -20.56
C ILE A 101 -18.09 -20.62 -20.45
N PRO A 102 -18.97 -21.63 -20.49
CA PRO A 102 -20.40 -21.44 -20.33
C PRO A 102 -20.74 -20.89 -18.96
N VAL A 103 -21.55 -19.82 -18.95
CA VAL A 103 -22.11 -19.21 -17.74
C VAL A 103 -23.55 -19.70 -17.55
N VAL A 104 -23.79 -20.40 -16.44
CA VAL A 104 -25.09 -21.01 -16.14
C VAL A 104 -25.74 -20.30 -14.96
N SER A 105 -26.99 -19.91 -15.12
CA SER A 105 -27.81 -19.37 -14.03
C SER A 105 -29.28 -19.73 -14.26
N LEU A 106 -30.00 -20.05 -13.17
CA LEU A 106 -31.40 -20.41 -13.24
C LEU A 106 -32.24 -19.51 -12.33
N LYS A 107 -33.27 -18.86 -12.87
CA LYS A 107 -34.07 -17.89 -12.13
C LYS A 107 -34.73 -18.55 -10.91
N GLY A 108 -34.46 -17.94 -9.73
CA GLY A 108 -35.00 -18.48 -8.46
C GLY A 108 -34.23 -19.66 -7.90
N TRP A 109 -32.96 -19.85 -8.34
CA TRP A 109 -32.07 -20.89 -7.86
C TRP A 109 -30.72 -20.28 -7.43
N GLU A 110 -30.05 -20.96 -6.54
CA GLU A 110 -28.70 -20.64 -6.08
C GLU A 110 -27.64 -21.37 -6.92
N GLY A 111 -26.45 -20.81 -7.01
CA GLY A 111 -25.31 -21.40 -7.72
C GLY A 111 -24.97 -22.80 -7.21
N ASP A 112 -25.09 -23.04 -5.90
CA ASP A 112 -24.83 -24.35 -5.26
C ASP A 112 -25.73 -25.47 -5.80
N ASP A 113 -27.01 -25.17 -6.09
CA ASP A 113 -27.94 -26.16 -6.67
C ASP A 113 -27.54 -26.48 -8.13
N ILE A 114 -26.99 -25.49 -8.85
CA ILE A 114 -26.45 -25.71 -10.19
C ILE A 114 -25.19 -26.58 -10.12
N LEU A 115 -24.28 -26.29 -9.17
CA LEU A 115 -23.08 -27.08 -8.91
C LEU A 115 -23.46 -28.54 -8.61
N GLY A 116 -24.42 -28.73 -7.69
CA GLY A 116 -24.91 -30.05 -7.30
C GLY A 116 -25.54 -30.86 -8.45
N THR A 117 -26.27 -30.16 -9.33
CA THR A 117 -26.93 -30.77 -10.50
C THR A 117 -25.91 -31.17 -11.57
N ILE A 118 -24.89 -30.32 -11.85
CA ILE A 118 -23.83 -30.65 -12.80
C ILE A 118 -23.01 -31.83 -12.27
N ALA A 119 -22.63 -31.81 -10.98
CA ALA A 119 -21.89 -32.91 -10.36
C ALA A 119 -22.65 -34.24 -10.45
N ALA A 120 -23.98 -34.24 -10.28
CA ALA A 120 -24.80 -35.45 -10.44
C ALA A 120 -24.78 -35.94 -11.89
N ARG A 121 -24.91 -35.05 -12.88
CA ARG A 121 -24.86 -35.42 -14.31
C ARG A 121 -23.47 -35.94 -14.71
N ASP A 122 -22.40 -35.33 -14.19
CA ASP A 122 -21.03 -35.80 -14.42
C ASP A 122 -20.81 -37.20 -13.83
N GLU A 123 -21.32 -37.48 -12.63
CA GLU A 123 -21.22 -38.78 -11.99
C GLU A 123 -21.96 -39.86 -12.81
N GLU A 124 -23.15 -39.56 -13.38
CA GLU A 124 -23.87 -40.44 -14.28
C GLU A 124 -23.08 -40.75 -15.56
N LEU A 125 -22.30 -39.78 -16.05
CA LEU A 125 -21.43 -39.93 -17.23
C LEU A 125 -20.08 -40.60 -16.89
N GLY A 126 -19.76 -40.80 -15.61
CA GLY A 126 -18.50 -41.36 -15.13
C GLY A 126 -17.34 -40.35 -15.26
N TYR A 127 -17.62 -39.05 -15.19
CA TYR A 127 -16.64 -37.99 -15.25
C TYR A 127 -16.14 -37.62 -13.82
N HIS A 128 -14.94 -37.02 -13.74
CA HIS A 128 -14.46 -36.43 -12.51
C HIS A 128 -14.90 -34.98 -12.44
N THR A 129 -15.44 -34.53 -11.31
CA THR A 129 -15.89 -33.15 -11.10
C THR A 129 -15.03 -32.44 -10.05
N LEU A 130 -14.57 -31.24 -10.37
CA LEU A 130 -13.90 -30.33 -9.46
C LEU A 130 -14.80 -29.13 -9.18
N LEU A 131 -15.41 -29.09 -7.99
CA LEU A 131 -16.26 -27.99 -7.54
C LEU A 131 -15.38 -26.90 -6.94
N VAL A 132 -15.23 -25.77 -7.62
CA VAL A 132 -14.38 -24.64 -7.18
C VAL A 132 -15.25 -23.63 -6.44
N THR A 133 -15.29 -23.75 -5.11
CA THR A 133 -16.10 -22.89 -4.25
C THR A 133 -15.44 -22.63 -2.90
N GLY A 134 -15.76 -21.51 -2.28
CA GLY A 134 -15.43 -21.23 -0.88
C GLY A 134 -16.51 -21.65 0.10
N ASP A 135 -17.67 -22.12 -0.39
CA ASP A 135 -18.78 -22.52 0.46
C ASP A 135 -18.55 -23.92 1.04
N LYS A 136 -18.79 -24.03 2.35
CA LYS A 136 -18.63 -25.30 3.08
C LYS A 136 -19.76 -26.28 2.80
N ASP A 137 -20.91 -25.77 2.40
CA ASP A 137 -22.06 -26.61 2.18
C ASP A 137 -21.85 -27.58 1.00
N ALA A 138 -20.95 -27.20 0.07
CA ALA A 138 -20.53 -28.05 -1.04
C ALA A 138 -19.85 -29.38 -0.63
N TYR A 139 -19.35 -29.50 0.63
CA TYR A 139 -18.75 -30.76 1.09
C TYR A 139 -19.74 -31.93 1.11
N GLN A 140 -21.07 -31.68 1.15
CA GLN A 140 -22.09 -32.70 0.98
C GLN A 140 -22.11 -33.36 -0.41
N LEU A 141 -21.50 -32.69 -1.42
CA LEU A 141 -21.43 -33.15 -2.80
C LEU A 141 -20.19 -34.00 -3.10
N VAL A 142 -19.26 -34.08 -2.15
CA VAL A 142 -18.03 -34.83 -2.33
C VAL A 142 -18.28 -36.32 -2.43
N SER A 143 -17.68 -36.97 -3.44
CA SER A 143 -17.77 -38.41 -3.70
C SER A 143 -16.44 -38.95 -4.25
N ASP A 144 -16.39 -40.17 -4.67
CA ASP A 144 -15.22 -40.76 -5.35
C ASP A 144 -14.91 -40.06 -6.68
N LEU A 145 -15.90 -39.46 -7.33
CA LEU A 145 -15.78 -38.75 -8.59
C LEU A 145 -15.81 -37.22 -8.43
N THR A 146 -16.39 -36.71 -7.36
CA THR A 146 -16.55 -35.29 -7.12
C THR A 146 -15.67 -34.81 -5.97
N ARG A 147 -14.87 -33.77 -6.19
CA ARG A 147 -14.00 -33.14 -5.19
C ARG A 147 -14.28 -31.66 -5.08
N VAL A 148 -14.09 -31.07 -3.89
CA VAL A 148 -14.21 -29.62 -3.66
C VAL A 148 -12.82 -28.99 -3.63
N VAL A 149 -12.64 -27.93 -4.42
CA VAL A 149 -11.43 -27.14 -4.51
C VAL A 149 -11.69 -25.77 -3.89
N THR A 150 -10.93 -25.42 -2.86
CA THR A 150 -11.07 -24.13 -2.16
C THR A 150 -9.71 -23.50 -1.90
N THR A 151 -9.67 -22.21 -1.59
CA THR A 151 -8.43 -21.53 -1.22
C THR A 151 -8.38 -21.31 0.29
N LYS A 152 -7.22 -21.53 0.93
CA LYS A 152 -7.03 -21.43 2.39
C LYS A 152 -6.65 -20.02 2.83
N ARG A 153 -5.73 -19.35 2.12
CA ARG A 153 -5.32 -17.96 2.37
C ARG A 153 -5.13 -17.23 1.05
N GLY A 154 -5.65 -16.00 0.97
CA GLY A 154 -5.54 -15.19 -0.25
C GLY A 154 -6.22 -15.85 -1.46
N ILE A 155 -5.64 -15.68 -2.63
CA ILE A 155 -6.18 -16.18 -3.90
C ILE A 155 -5.36 -17.35 -4.50
N THR A 156 -4.23 -17.73 -3.89
CA THR A 156 -3.25 -18.67 -4.46
C THR A 156 -3.03 -19.97 -3.68
N ASP A 157 -3.43 -20.04 -2.40
CA ASP A 157 -3.23 -21.23 -1.54
C ASP A 157 -4.42 -22.18 -1.69
N VAL A 158 -4.36 -23.11 -2.64
CA VAL A 158 -5.43 -24.01 -3.05
C VAL A 158 -5.37 -25.34 -2.29
N VAL A 159 -6.52 -25.84 -1.83
CA VAL A 159 -6.66 -27.12 -1.15
C VAL A 159 -7.81 -27.91 -1.79
N ILE A 160 -7.60 -29.21 -2.02
CA ILE A 160 -8.58 -30.12 -2.59
C ILE A 160 -9.12 -31.04 -1.48
N TYR A 161 -10.43 -31.18 -1.40
CA TYR A 161 -11.13 -32.04 -0.45
C TYR A 161 -11.82 -33.20 -1.17
N GLY A 162 -11.39 -34.40 -0.91
CA GLY A 162 -12.07 -35.64 -1.20
C GLY A 162 -12.80 -36.16 0.06
N PRO A 163 -13.38 -37.39 0.01
CA PRO A 163 -14.12 -37.96 1.14
C PRO A 163 -13.30 -38.05 2.42
N ASP A 164 -12.05 -38.49 2.34
CA ASP A 164 -11.17 -38.68 3.49
C ASP A 164 -10.82 -37.33 4.14
N GLU A 165 -10.52 -36.28 3.35
CA GLU A 165 -10.19 -34.95 3.85
C GLU A 165 -11.38 -34.25 4.50
N VAL A 166 -12.61 -34.53 4.04
CA VAL A 166 -13.84 -34.05 4.68
C VAL A 166 -14.02 -34.72 6.05
N GLU A 167 -13.85 -36.05 6.11
CA GLU A 167 -13.97 -36.82 7.34
C GLU A 167 -12.89 -36.45 8.36
N GLU A 168 -11.62 -36.28 7.93
CA GLU A 168 -10.54 -35.82 8.79
C GLU A 168 -10.83 -34.45 9.39
N ARG A 169 -11.34 -33.53 8.59
CA ARG A 169 -11.56 -32.12 9.02
C ARG A 169 -12.80 -31.94 9.90
N TYR A 170 -13.90 -32.63 9.57
CA TYR A 170 -15.19 -32.37 10.22
C TYR A 170 -15.65 -33.53 11.10
N GLY A 171 -15.02 -34.69 11.01
CA GLY A 171 -15.39 -35.92 11.75
C GLY A 171 -16.67 -36.56 11.26
N VAL A 172 -17.12 -36.25 10.04
CA VAL A 172 -18.32 -36.81 9.38
C VAL A 172 -18.02 -37.10 7.92
N THR A 173 -18.64 -38.13 7.36
CA THR A 173 -18.56 -38.41 5.92
C THR A 173 -19.35 -37.37 5.12
N PRO A 174 -19.04 -37.17 3.80
CA PRO A 174 -19.84 -36.30 2.94
C PRO A 174 -21.35 -36.60 2.98
N ALA A 175 -21.72 -37.85 3.02
CA ALA A 175 -23.14 -38.30 3.13
C ALA A 175 -23.84 -37.86 4.44
N GLN A 176 -23.06 -37.68 5.52
CA GLN A 176 -23.54 -37.19 6.81
C GLN A 176 -23.53 -35.67 6.93
N PHE A 177 -23.00 -34.96 5.93
CA PHE A 177 -22.72 -33.52 6.04
C PHE A 177 -24.01 -32.69 6.15
N THR A 178 -25.09 -33.10 5.48
CA THR A 178 -26.42 -32.47 5.60
C THR A 178 -27.01 -32.65 6.99
N ASP A 179 -26.89 -33.85 7.58
CA ASP A 179 -27.31 -34.13 8.96
C ASP A 179 -26.47 -33.34 9.98
N PHE A 180 -25.16 -33.16 9.71
CA PHE A 180 -24.26 -32.33 10.50
C PHE A 180 -24.73 -30.88 10.51
N LEU A 181 -25.09 -30.32 9.34
CA LEU A 181 -25.68 -28.99 9.24
C LEU A 181 -27.06 -28.91 9.90
N GLY A 182 -27.86 -29.95 9.79
CA GLY A 182 -29.16 -30.07 10.46
C GLY A 182 -29.06 -29.90 11.99
N LEU A 183 -28.07 -30.53 12.60
CA LEU A 183 -27.81 -30.46 14.04
C LEU A 183 -27.20 -29.12 14.46
N LYS A 184 -26.16 -28.66 13.74
CA LYS A 184 -25.38 -27.50 14.09
C LYS A 184 -26.09 -26.19 13.74
N GLY A 185 -26.84 -26.16 12.63
CA GLY A 185 -27.32 -24.95 11.97
C GLY A 185 -26.24 -24.17 11.26
N ASP A 186 -26.63 -23.10 10.58
CA ASP A 186 -25.72 -22.09 10.03
C ASP A 186 -26.21 -20.67 10.33
N LYS A 187 -25.36 -19.93 11.06
CA LYS A 187 -25.66 -18.53 11.43
C LYS A 187 -25.59 -17.59 10.24
N SER A 188 -24.75 -17.86 9.25
CA SER A 188 -24.59 -17.03 8.08
C SER A 188 -25.83 -17.04 7.18
N ASP A 189 -26.51 -18.16 7.16
CA ASP A 189 -27.74 -18.40 6.37
C ASP A 189 -29.01 -18.36 7.19
N ASN A 190 -28.86 -18.07 8.48
CA ASN A 190 -29.95 -18.03 9.44
C ASN A 190 -30.70 -19.38 9.59
N ILE A 191 -29.93 -20.49 9.49
CA ILE A 191 -30.43 -21.85 9.68
C ILE A 191 -30.31 -22.22 11.16
N PRO A 192 -31.42 -22.56 11.86
CA PRO A 192 -31.45 -22.61 13.32
C PRO A 192 -30.59 -23.70 13.95
N GLY A 193 -30.65 -24.93 13.44
CA GLY A 193 -30.04 -26.09 14.07
C GLY A 193 -30.62 -26.40 15.46
N VAL A 194 -29.88 -27.19 16.25
CA VAL A 194 -30.23 -27.51 17.65
C VAL A 194 -29.39 -26.70 18.62
N PRO A 195 -29.97 -25.87 19.48
CA PRO A 195 -29.23 -25.04 20.44
C PRO A 195 -28.27 -25.87 21.32
N GLY A 196 -27.02 -25.37 21.44
CA GLY A 196 -25.97 -26.00 22.26
C GLY A 196 -25.27 -27.21 21.60
N ILE A 197 -25.59 -27.54 20.34
CA ILE A 197 -24.91 -28.50 19.51
C ILE A 197 -24.00 -27.72 18.52
N GLY A 198 -22.69 -27.84 18.69
CA GLY A 198 -21.69 -27.33 17.79
C GLY A 198 -20.95 -28.46 17.09
N ASP A 199 -19.92 -28.10 16.27
CA ASP A 199 -19.21 -29.03 15.37
C ASP A 199 -18.82 -30.36 16.03
N LYS A 200 -18.14 -30.31 17.16
CA LYS A 200 -17.65 -31.54 17.85
C LYS A 200 -18.76 -32.43 18.35
N LYS A 201 -19.84 -31.84 18.85
CA LYS A 201 -20.99 -32.65 19.36
C LYS A 201 -21.78 -33.24 18.20
N ALA A 202 -22.05 -32.49 17.15
CA ALA A 202 -22.73 -32.96 15.97
C ALA A 202 -21.98 -34.14 15.33
N ALA A 203 -20.67 -33.98 15.13
CA ALA A 203 -19.82 -35.05 14.59
C ALA A 203 -19.83 -36.31 15.47
N SER A 204 -19.64 -36.18 16.78
CA SER A 204 -19.67 -37.34 17.70
C SER A 204 -21.01 -38.08 17.74
N MET A 205 -22.10 -37.33 17.60
CA MET A 205 -23.44 -37.92 17.53
C MET A 205 -23.66 -38.70 16.23
N LEU A 206 -23.26 -38.14 15.10
CA LEU A 206 -23.36 -38.80 13.80
C LEU A 206 -22.43 -39.99 13.67
N GLN A 207 -21.25 -39.97 14.23
CA GLN A 207 -20.37 -41.12 14.33
C GLN A 207 -20.98 -42.25 15.16
N SER A 208 -21.74 -41.93 16.21
CA SER A 208 -22.35 -42.91 17.10
C SER A 208 -23.66 -43.50 16.60
N TYR A 209 -24.46 -42.68 15.90
CA TYR A 209 -25.85 -43.04 15.52
C TYR A 209 -26.11 -43.00 14.02
N GLY A 210 -25.12 -42.65 13.20
CA GLY A 210 -25.13 -42.72 11.75
C GLY A 210 -25.75 -41.51 11.05
N ASN A 211 -26.98 -41.17 11.35
CA ASN A 211 -27.71 -40.05 10.75
C ASN A 211 -28.68 -39.40 11.76
N LEU A 212 -29.39 -38.37 11.31
CA LEU A 212 -30.31 -37.60 12.15
C LEU A 212 -31.43 -38.49 12.69
N GLU A 213 -32.00 -39.38 11.87
CA GLU A 213 -33.02 -40.35 12.26
C GLU A 213 -32.53 -41.25 13.40
N GLY A 214 -31.33 -41.84 13.24
CA GLY A 214 -30.72 -42.69 14.27
C GLY A 214 -30.46 -41.98 15.60
N ILE A 215 -30.15 -40.70 15.57
CA ILE A 215 -30.02 -39.86 16.79
C ILE A 215 -31.38 -39.76 17.49
N TYR A 216 -32.45 -39.47 16.74
CA TYR A 216 -33.80 -39.32 17.30
C TYR A 216 -34.46 -40.63 17.70
N GLU A 217 -34.06 -41.75 17.15
CA GLU A 217 -34.47 -43.09 17.59
C GLU A 217 -33.80 -43.51 18.91
N ASN A 218 -32.67 -42.90 19.24
CA ASN A 218 -31.88 -43.22 20.44
C ASN A 218 -31.87 -42.08 21.48
N LEU A 219 -32.93 -41.27 21.58
CA LEU A 219 -33.03 -40.15 22.52
C LEU A 219 -32.84 -40.55 23.98
N ASP A 220 -33.18 -41.82 24.34
CA ASP A 220 -32.99 -42.38 25.68
C ASP A 220 -31.50 -42.45 26.12
N LYS A 221 -30.57 -42.35 25.23
CA LYS A 221 -29.12 -42.33 25.50
C LYS A 221 -28.60 -40.93 25.91
N PHE A 222 -29.38 -39.89 25.66
CA PHE A 222 -29.03 -38.53 25.99
C PHE A 222 -29.57 -38.12 27.37
N LYS A 223 -28.98 -37.12 28.02
CA LYS A 223 -29.37 -36.69 29.39
C LYS A 223 -29.31 -35.17 29.52
N GLY A 224 -30.05 -34.66 30.49
CA GLY A 224 -30.02 -33.26 30.88
C GLY A 224 -30.36 -32.30 29.73
N LYS A 225 -29.72 -31.18 29.65
CA LYS A 225 -30.01 -30.11 28.67
C LYS A 225 -29.83 -30.56 27.20
N GLN A 226 -29.03 -31.59 26.94
CA GLN A 226 -28.84 -32.09 25.58
C GLN A 226 -30.08 -32.86 25.11
N LEU A 227 -30.68 -33.70 25.97
CA LEU A 227 -31.91 -34.40 25.67
C LEU A 227 -33.06 -33.40 25.48
N GLU A 228 -33.18 -32.43 26.37
CA GLU A 228 -34.17 -31.37 26.32
C GLU A 228 -34.08 -30.61 24.98
N ASN A 229 -32.92 -30.09 24.63
CA ASN A 229 -32.71 -29.36 23.37
C ASN A 229 -33.00 -30.21 22.14
N LEU A 230 -32.54 -31.46 22.10
CA LEU A 230 -32.86 -32.39 20.99
C LEU A 230 -34.36 -32.61 20.86
N THR A 231 -35.08 -32.79 21.99
CA THR A 231 -36.51 -33.03 21.98
C THR A 231 -37.31 -31.81 21.56
N GLU A 232 -36.98 -30.64 22.09
CA GLU A 232 -37.67 -29.39 21.79
C GLU A 232 -37.44 -28.88 20.37
N HIS A 233 -36.20 -29.08 19.83
CA HIS A 233 -35.77 -28.56 18.53
C HIS A 233 -35.67 -29.66 17.47
N LYS A 234 -36.44 -30.75 17.57
CA LYS A 234 -36.46 -31.82 16.57
C LYS A 234 -36.86 -31.31 15.20
N ASP A 235 -37.93 -30.55 15.11
CA ASP A 235 -38.42 -29.99 13.85
C ASP A 235 -37.46 -29.00 13.25
N ASP A 236 -36.78 -28.22 14.08
CA ASP A 236 -35.70 -27.27 13.65
C ASP A 236 -34.51 -28.02 13.04
N ALA A 237 -34.13 -29.20 13.59
CA ALA A 237 -33.04 -30.00 13.06
C ALA A 237 -33.36 -30.55 11.65
N PHE A 238 -34.57 -31.13 11.48
CA PHE A 238 -34.99 -31.64 10.18
C PHE A 238 -35.23 -30.53 9.16
N LEU A 239 -35.80 -29.39 9.57
CA LEU A 239 -35.95 -28.22 8.74
C LEU A 239 -34.57 -27.67 8.31
N SER A 240 -33.62 -27.58 9.23
CA SER A 240 -32.26 -27.15 8.95
C SER A 240 -31.57 -28.06 7.93
N ARG A 241 -31.67 -29.37 8.08
CA ARG A 241 -31.20 -30.34 7.10
C ARG A 241 -31.86 -30.11 5.73
N GLN A 242 -33.15 -29.95 5.68
CA GLN A 242 -33.90 -29.76 4.43
C GLN A 242 -33.44 -28.49 3.70
N VAL A 243 -33.27 -27.39 4.43
CA VAL A 243 -32.87 -26.10 3.86
C VAL A 243 -31.39 -26.10 3.43
N ALA A 244 -30.51 -26.78 4.18
CA ALA A 244 -29.08 -26.90 3.87
C ALA A 244 -28.77 -27.91 2.76
N THR A 245 -29.72 -28.76 2.37
CA THR A 245 -29.52 -29.76 1.31
C THR A 245 -29.46 -29.09 -0.06
N ILE A 246 -28.37 -29.32 -0.77
CA ILE A 246 -28.16 -28.85 -2.15
C ILE A 246 -28.95 -29.76 -3.11
N VAL A 247 -29.70 -29.13 -4.01
CA VAL A 247 -30.49 -29.85 -5.02
C VAL A 247 -29.54 -30.36 -6.11
N ARG A 248 -29.81 -31.60 -6.60
CA ARG A 248 -28.96 -32.28 -7.60
C ARG A 248 -29.68 -32.60 -8.91
N ASP A 249 -30.91 -32.14 -9.07
CA ASP A 249 -31.79 -32.41 -10.22
C ASP A 249 -32.52 -31.17 -10.74
N ALA A 250 -31.88 -29.96 -10.59
CA ALA A 250 -32.44 -28.72 -11.12
C ALA A 250 -32.55 -28.77 -12.66
N ASP A 251 -33.59 -28.15 -13.20
CA ASP A 251 -33.85 -28.11 -14.64
C ASP A 251 -32.97 -27.05 -15.34
N ILE A 252 -31.70 -27.41 -15.52
CA ILE A 252 -30.69 -26.59 -16.22
C ILE A 252 -30.44 -27.12 -17.63
N GLU A 253 -30.28 -26.22 -18.58
CA GLU A 253 -30.17 -26.55 -20.02
C GLU A 253 -28.77 -27.04 -20.45
N ILE A 254 -27.75 -26.99 -19.57
CA ILE A 254 -26.38 -27.36 -19.91
C ILE A 254 -26.19 -28.90 -19.91
N ASP A 255 -25.52 -29.40 -20.94
CA ASP A 255 -25.03 -30.78 -21.02
C ASP A 255 -23.51 -30.79 -20.86
N PRO A 256 -22.93 -31.28 -19.75
CA PRO A 256 -21.50 -31.32 -19.52
C PRO A 256 -20.69 -32.07 -20.57
N SER A 257 -21.34 -33.03 -21.25
CA SER A 257 -20.66 -33.82 -22.29
C SER A 257 -20.28 -33.02 -23.52
N THR A 258 -20.98 -31.90 -23.78
CA THR A 258 -20.77 -31.02 -24.93
C THR A 258 -19.81 -29.86 -24.67
N VAL A 259 -19.40 -29.64 -23.42
CA VAL A 259 -18.48 -28.59 -23.04
C VAL A 259 -17.04 -29.06 -23.16
N SER A 260 -16.18 -28.27 -23.74
CA SER A 260 -14.73 -28.47 -23.80
C SER A 260 -13.98 -27.21 -23.42
N PHE A 261 -12.76 -27.35 -22.92
CA PHE A 261 -11.87 -26.23 -22.62
C PHE A 261 -10.41 -26.64 -22.86
N PRO A 262 -9.60 -25.79 -23.51
CA PRO A 262 -9.98 -24.50 -24.11
C PRO A 262 -10.74 -24.64 -25.43
N ASP A 263 -11.78 -23.83 -25.62
CA ASP A 263 -12.55 -23.74 -26.86
C ASP A 263 -13.04 -22.29 -27.07
N PHE A 264 -12.16 -21.44 -27.59
CA PHE A 264 -12.43 -20.03 -27.79
C PHE A 264 -11.68 -19.43 -28.98
N GLU A 265 -12.23 -18.35 -29.51
CA GLU A 265 -11.62 -17.57 -30.58
C GLU A 265 -10.67 -16.49 -29.99
N VAL A 266 -9.41 -16.48 -30.42
CA VAL A 266 -8.35 -15.58 -29.96
C VAL A 266 -8.76 -14.12 -30.05
N GLU A 267 -9.44 -13.73 -31.12
CA GLU A 267 -9.85 -12.33 -31.36
C GLU A 267 -10.91 -11.87 -30.33
N GLU A 268 -11.85 -12.73 -29.98
CA GLU A 268 -12.91 -12.47 -29.00
C GLU A 268 -12.32 -12.28 -27.59
N VAL A 269 -11.42 -13.19 -27.19
CA VAL A 269 -10.71 -13.09 -25.91
C VAL A 269 -9.86 -11.81 -25.85
N THR A 270 -9.09 -11.53 -26.90
CA THR A 270 -8.24 -10.34 -26.99
C THR A 270 -9.07 -9.07 -26.83
N LYS A 271 -10.20 -8.98 -27.51
CA LYS A 271 -11.10 -7.83 -27.43
C LYS A 271 -11.66 -7.64 -26.01
N ALA A 272 -12.21 -8.71 -25.41
CA ALA A 272 -12.83 -8.65 -24.11
C ALA A 272 -11.84 -8.26 -23.00
N PHE A 273 -10.63 -8.83 -23.02
CA PHE A 273 -9.60 -8.55 -22.02
C PHE A 273 -8.97 -7.15 -22.21
N SER A 274 -8.84 -6.67 -23.46
CA SER A 274 -8.34 -5.34 -23.75
C SER A 274 -9.27 -4.24 -23.27
N GLU A 275 -10.60 -4.42 -23.35
CA GLU A 275 -11.59 -3.46 -22.87
C GLU A 275 -11.45 -3.18 -21.36
N VAL A 276 -11.04 -4.16 -20.59
CA VAL A 276 -10.82 -4.04 -19.14
C VAL A 276 -9.34 -3.90 -18.77
N ARG A 277 -8.43 -3.88 -19.75
CA ARG A 277 -6.97 -3.79 -19.60
C ARG A 277 -6.34 -4.94 -18.79
N PHE A 278 -6.85 -6.17 -18.94
CA PHE A 278 -6.30 -7.35 -18.28
C PHE A 278 -5.25 -8.06 -19.16
N MET A 279 -4.24 -7.32 -19.61
CA MET A 279 -3.29 -7.80 -20.62
C MET A 279 -2.42 -8.96 -20.12
N ALA A 280 -1.95 -8.91 -18.87
CA ALA A 280 -1.18 -10.01 -18.28
C ALA A 280 -1.99 -11.33 -18.22
N HIS A 281 -3.29 -11.23 -17.91
CA HIS A 281 -4.18 -12.40 -17.93
C HIS A 281 -4.48 -12.88 -19.35
N LEU A 282 -4.60 -11.95 -20.29
CA LEU A 282 -4.79 -12.29 -21.70
C LEU A 282 -3.71 -13.25 -22.20
N ASN A 283 -2.44 -12.90 -21.98
CA ASN A 283 -1.32 -13.74 -22.40
C ASN A 283 -1.37 -15.16 -21.78
N LYS A 284 -1.69 -15.24 -20.49
CA LYS A 284 -1.85 -16.54 -19.81
C LYS A 284 -3.00 -17.35 -20.39
N VAL A 285 -4.15 -16.70 -20.64
CA VAL A 285 -5.31 -17.36 -21.24
C VAL A 285 -5.00 -17.86 -22.65
N LEU A 286 -4.33 -17.04 -23.47
CA LEU A 286 -3.93 -17.43 -24.82
C LEU A 286 -2.92 -18.59 -24.82
N SER A 287 -2.01 -18.64 -23.85
CA SER A 287 -1.05 -19.74 -23.72
C SER A 287 -1.73 -21.07 -23.37
N LEU A 288 -2.87 -21.06 -22.68
CA LEU A 288 -3.66 -22.26 -22.35
C LEU A 288 -4.26 -22.94 -23.59
N ALA A 289 -4.52 -22.18 -24.65
CA ALA A 289 -5.09 -22.72 -25.90
C ALA A 289 -4.08 -23.53 -26.75
N GLY A 290 -2.82 -23.66 -26.32
CA GLY A 290 -1.77 -24.35 -27.10
C GLY A 290 -1.56 -23.73 -28.50
N SER A 291 -2.17 -22.60 -28.74
CA SER A 291 -2.04 -21.89 -29.99
C SER A 291 -0.69 -21.15 -29.98
N SER A 292 0.26 -21.68 -30.77
CA SER A 292 1.31 -20.90 -31.42
C SER A 292 0.69 -19.88 -32.39
N ALA A 293 -0.63 -19.55 -32.21
CA ALA A 293 -1.29 -18.46 -32.87
C ALA A 293 -0.52 -17.21 -32.40
N SER A 294 0.41 -16.85 -33.22
CA SER A 294 1.28 -15.71 -33.08
C SER A 294 0.57 -14.59 -32.34
N LEU A 295 1.15 -14.12 -31.24
CA LEU A 295 0.94 -12.85 -30.56
C LEU A 295 0.94 -11.63 -31.51
N SER A 296 0.72 -11.82 -32.80
CA SER A 296 0.75 -10.82 -33.87
C SER A 296 -0.49 -9.92 -33.95
N SER A 297 -1.49 -10.09 -33.09
CA SER A 297 -2.66 -9.20 -33.04
C SER A 297 -2.82 -8.42 -31.74
N VAL A 298 -2.16 -8.79 -30.64
CA VAL A 298 -1.87 -7.86 -29.55
C VAL A 298 -0.68 -7.06 -30.04
N SER A 299 -0.67 -5.73 -29.96
CA SER A 299 0.47 -4.92 -30.36
C SER A 299 1.74 -5.54 -29.76
N SER A 300 2.40 -6.37 -30.56
CA SER A 300 3.63 -7.05 -30.19
C SER A 300 4.63 -5.94 -29.92
N PHE A 301 4.99 -5.77 -28.65
CA PHE A 301 6.06 -4.89 -28.30
C PHE A 301 7.31 -5.39 -29.06
N GLU A 302 7.82 -4.58 -29.98
CA GLU A 302 8.93 -4.92 -30.83
C GLU A 302 10.21 -4.81 -30.01
N VAL A 303 10.75 -5.96 -29.60
CA VAL A 303 12.06 -6.04 -28.94
C VAL A 303 13.13 -5.97 -30.03
N ILE A 304 14.02 -5.00 -29.92
CA ILE A 304 15.14 -4.85 -30.85
C ILE A 304 16.12 -5.99 -30.58
N SER A 305 16.37 -6.82 -31.59
CA SER A 305 17.14 -8.07 -31.44
C SER A 305 18.60 -7.96 -31.87
N GLN A 306 19.02 -6.87 -32.52
CA GLN A 306 20.44 -6.68 -32.92
C GLN A 306 21.24 -6.26 -31.69
N MET A 307 22.33 -6.98 -31.43
CA MET A 307 23.21 -6.77 -30.27
C MET A 307 24.62 -6.43 -30.75
N PHE A 308 25.25 -5.46 -30.07
CA PHE A 308 26.66 -5.10 -30.24
C PHE A 308 27.40 -5.38 -28.93
N GLU A 309 28.61 -6.02 -29.04
CA GLU A 309 29.44 -6.34 -27.87
C GLU A 309 30.91 -5.99 -28.15
N GLY A 310 31.71 -5.81 -27.09
CA GLY A 310 33.13 -5.50 -27.17
C GLY A 310 33.43 -4.22 -27.95
N ASP A 311 34.42 -4.28 -28.84
CA ASP A 311 34.84 -3.10 -29.64
C ASP A 311 33.73 -2.59 -30.56
N GLU A 312 32.91 -3.47 -31.11
CA GLU A 312 31.78 -3.10 -31.98
C GLU A 312 30.73 -2.26 -31.20
N ALA A 313 30.50 -2.56 -29.91
CA ALA A 313 29.59 -1.76 -29.06
C ALA A 313 30.14 -0.34 -28.87
N PHE A 314 31.43 -0.16 -28.66
CA PHE A 314 32.07 1.14 -28.54
C PHE A 314 32.00 1.96 -29.83
N GLU A 315 32.33 1.30 -30.99
CA GLU A 315 32.24 1.97 -32.26
C GLU A 315 30.81 2.43 -32.59
N ALA A 316 29.82 1.60 -32.33
CA ALA A 316 28.40 1.94 -32.52
C ALA A 316 27.95 3.06 -31.58
N PHE A 317 28.36 3.02 -30.31
CA PHE A 317 28.06 4.05 -29.32
C PHE A 317 28.69 5.41 -29.67
N ASP A 318 30.00 5.42 -30.09
CA ASP A 318 30.68 6.64 -30.51
C ASP A 318 30.04 7.24 -31.76
N ALA A 319 29.63 6.42 -32.73
CA ALA A 319 28.92 6.87 -33.91
C ALA A 319 27.56 7.47 -33.57
N TYR A 320 26.83 6.87 -32.59
CA TYR A 320 25.58 7.37 -32.13
C TYR A 320 25.72 8.76 -31.47
N ILE A 321 26.70 8.92 -30.55
CA ILE A 321 26.97 10.21 -29.92
C ILE A 321 27.31 11.27 -30.95
N ALA A 322 28.18 10.93 -31.93
CA ALA A 322 28.57 11.84 -32.99
C ALA A 322 27.39 12.33 -33.86
N SER A 323 26.28 11.55 -33.90
CA SER A 323 25.07 11.91 -34.65
C SER A 323 24.21 12.96 -33.96
N GLN A 324 24.50 13.29 -32.69
CA GLN A 324 23.74 14.22 -31.85
C GLN A 324 22.21 13.93 -31.87
N PRO A 325 21.76 12.78 -31.40
CA PRO A 325 20.36 12.39 -31.46
C PRO A 325 19.46 13.35 -30.66
N ALA A 326 18.27 13.63 -31.18
CA ALA A 326 17.30 14.50 -30.52
C ALA A 326 16.49 13.80 -29.42
N ALA A 327 16.33 12.48 -29.49
CA ALA A 327 15.61 11.69 -28.50
C ALA A 327 16.53 11.25 -27.36
N PRO A 328 16.02 11.12 -26.12
CA PRO A 328 16.82 10.58 -25.02
C PRO A 328 17.21 9.12 -25.28
N LEU A 329 18.46 8.80 -24.98
CA LEU A 329 19.05 7.46 -25.13
C LEU A 329 18.50 6.52 -24.07
N ALA A 330 17.76 5.47 -24.42
CA ALA A 330 17.26 4.52 -23.45
C ALA A 330 18.39 3.63 -22.91
N VAL A 331 18.41 3.48 -21.60
CA VAL A 331 19.43 2.74 -20.84
C VAL A 331 18.76 1.80 -19.84
N SER A 332 19.17 0.53 -19.84
CA SER A 332 18.81 -0.43 -18.78
C SER A 332 20.06 -1.07 -18.18
N TRP A 333 19.94 -1.59 -16.96
CA TRP A 333 21.08 -2.09 -16.22
C TRP A 333 20.69 -3.23 -15.29
N LYS A 334 21.66 -4.12 -15.02
CA LYS A 334 21.58 -5.14 -13.99
C LYS A 334 22.88 -5.24 -13.22
N ARG A 335 22.78 -5.56 -11.95
CA ARG A 335 23.91 -5.86 -11.09
C ARG A 335 23.76 -7.29 -10.58
N ASP A 336 24.73 -8.15 -10.82
CA ASP A 336 24.71 -9.53 -10.34
C ASP A 336 24.95 -9.59 -8.82
N ALA A 337 24.11 -10.35 -8.11
CA ALA A 337 24.17 -10.48 -6.64
C ALA A 337 25.32 -11.38 -6.14
N GLN A 338 26.07 -12.06 -7.03
CA GLN A 338 27.16 -12.99 -6.69
C GLN A 338 28.49 -12.49 -7.21
N ILE A 339 29.12 -11.53 -6.53
CA ILE A 339 30.35 -10.96 -7.04
C ILE A 339 31.47 -10.96 -6.04
N SER A 340 32.71 -11.18 -6.58
CA SER A 340 33.94 -11.04 -5.83
C SER A 340 34.20 -9.57 -5.48
N LEU A 341 34.99 -9.33 -4.45
CA LEU A 341 35.32 -7.99 -3.93
C LEU A 341 35.91 -7.03 -4.99
N PHE A 342 36.19 -7.48 -6.21
CA PHE A 342 36.89 -6.77 -7.26
C PHE A 342 36.10 -6.58 -8.57
N ASP A 343 34.88 -7.08 -8.64
CA ASP A 343 34.04 -6.99 -9.84
C ASP A 343 32.69 -6.37 -9.51
N PRO A 344 32.34 -5.16 -10.03
CA PRO A 344 31.06 -4.53 -9.80
C PRO A 344 29.89 -5.27 -10.45
N GLY A 345 30.13 -6.27 -11.32
CA GLY A 345 29.10 -7.10 -11.99
C GLY A 345 28.01 -6.28 -12.66
N LEU A 346 28.35 -5.08 -13.09
CA LEU A 346 27.41 -4.21 -13.80
C LEU A 346 27.32 -4.63 -15.26
N SER A 347 26.09 -4.88 -15.70
CA SER A 347 25.74 -5.03 -17.12
C SER A 347 24.87 -3.85 -17.51
N LEU A 348 25.26 -3.14 -18.57
CA LEU A 348 24.58 -1.96 -19.11
C LEU A 348 24.14 -2.25 -20.54
N ALA A 349 22.87 -2.05 -20.85
CA ALA A 349 22.31 -2.10 -22.19
C ALA A 349 21.90 -0.69 -22.62
N VAL A 350 22.32 -0.30 -23.80
CA VAL A 350 22.11 1.04 -24.36
C VAL A 350 21.48 0.90 -25.74
N LEU A 351 20.30 1.50 -25.93
CA LEU A 351 19.57 1.42 -27.19
C LEU A 351 20.08 2.46 -28.18
N LEU A 352 20.72 1.99 -29.25
CA LEU A 352 21.20 2.80 -30.36
C LEU A 352 20.22 2.76 -31.54
N SER A 353 20.49 3.53 -32.60
CA SER A 353 19.64 3.58 -33.80
C SER A 353 19.52 2.22 -34.53
N GLU A 354 20.56 1.39 -34.49
CA GLU A 354 20.64 0.15 -35.27
C GLU A 354 20.56 -1.12 -34.41
N GLY A 355 20.59 -1.00 -33.08
CA GLY A 355 20.58 -2.14 -32.14
C GLY A 355 20.87 -1.73 -30.71
N VAL A 356 21.15 -2.71 -29.86
CA VAL A 356 21.48 -2.51 -28.46
C VAL A 356 22.93 -2.80 -28.20
N ALA A 357 23.69 -1.85 -27.65
CA ALA A 357 25.06 -2.03 -27.24
C ALA A 357 25.14 -2.49 -25.78
N PHE A 358 25.90 -3.53 -25.51
CA PHE A 358 26.16 -4.09 -24.20
C PHE A 358 27.54 -3.76 -23.68
N PHE A 359 27.60 -3.26 -22.45
CA PHE A 359 28.84 -2.98 -21.74
C PHE A 359 28.85 -3.70 -20.41
N ARG A 360 30.04 -4.15 -19.96
CA ARG A 360 30.20 -4.93 -18.74
C ARG A 360 31.19 -4.26 -17.79
N GLU A 361 30.98 -4.47 -16.49
CA GLU A 361 31.95 -4.12 -15.44
C GLU A 361 32.41 -2.64 -15.50
N GLU A 362 33.70 -2.40 -15.48
CA GLU A 362 34.27 -1.06 -15.52
C GLU A 362 33.94 -0.29 -16.82
N GLN A 363 33.81 -1.01 -17.94
CA GLN A 363 33.41 -0.39 -19.22
C GLN A 363 31.96 0.17 -19.12
N ALA A 364 31.06 -0.56 -18.45
CA ALA A 364 29.70 -0.10 -18.21
C ALA A 364 29.70 1.18 -17.37
N CYS A 365 30.54 1.26 -16.32
CA CYS A 365 30.68 2.48 -15.52
C CYS A 365 31.25 3.64 -16.33
N GLN A 366 32.25 3.42 -17.15
CA GLN A 366 32.84 4.45 -18.01
C GLN A 366 31.84 4.99 -19.04
N VAL A 367 31.10 4.10 -19.70
CA VAL A 367 30.05 4.48 -20.66
C VAL A 367 28.90 5.21 -19.99
N LEU A 368 28.43 4.74 -18.84
CA LEU A 368 27.35 5.40 -18.09
C LEU A 368 27.80 6.79 -17.60
N ALA A 369 29.01 6.92 -17.09
CA ALA A 369 29.57 8.23 -16.71
C ALA A 369 29.64 9.21 -17.88
N ARG A 370 29.94 8.71 -19.07
CA ARG A 370 29.95 9.49 -20.29
C ARG A 370 28.54 9.89 -20.74
N ILE A 371 27.56 8.99 -20.65
CA ILE A 371 26.14 9.26 -20.92
C ILE A 371 25.65 10.39 -19.99
N ILE A 372 25.89 10.29 -18.69
CA ILE A 372 25.50 11.30 -17.70
C ILE A 372 26.02 12.70 -18.05
N ARG A 373 27.25 12.80 -18.56
CA ARG A 373 27.88 14.09 -18.90
C ARG A 373 27.49 14.67 -20.24
N GLU A 374 27.22 13.83 -21.23
CA GLU A 374 27.23 14.25 -22.63
C GLU A 374 25.86 14.21 -23.31
N ILE A 375 24.90 13.35 -22.83
CA ILE A 375 23.72 13.07 -23.60
C ILE A 375 22.46 12.98 -22.74
N PRO A 376 21.31 13.46 -23.24
CA PRO A 376 20.03 13.14 -22.62
C PRO A 376 19.72 11.64 -22.71
N PHE A 377 19.31 11.04 -21.60
CA PHE A 377 19.00 9.60 -21.56
C PHE A 377 17.68 9.32 -20.85
N ALA A 378 17.13 8.11 -21.03
CA ALA A 378 15.95 7.60 -20.35
C ALA A 378 16.28 6.34 -19.58
N ALA A 379 15.77 6.19 -18.37
CA ALA A 379 15.99 5.03 -17.53
C ALA A 379 14.74 4.72 -16.68
N PHE A 380 14.72 3.52 -16.12
CA PHE A 380 13.77 3.16 -15.07
C PHE A 380 14.51 3.23 -13.72
N ASP A 381 14.05 4.07 -12.79
CA ASP A 381 14.72 4.38 -11.53
C ASP A 381 16.16 4.89 -11.74
N ALA A 382 16.24 6.11 -12.28
CA ALA A 382 17.51 6.75 -12.62
C ALA A 382 18.42 6.97 -11.40
N LYS A 383 17.88 7.16 -10.20
CA LYS A 383 18.67 7.30 -8.98
C LYS A 383 19.41 6.00 -8.66
N ALA A 384 18.74 4.85 -8.76
CA ALA A 384 19.39 3.54 -8.58
C ALA A 384 20.45 3.26 -9.66
N LEU A 385 20.20 3.68 -10.91
CA LEU A 385 21.21 3.61 -11.98
C LEU A 385 22.45 4.47 -11.65
N VAL A 386 22.27 5.68 -11.16
CA VAL A 386 23.36 6.58 -10.81
C VAL A 386 24.26 6.01 -9.71
N GLU A 387 23.72 5.23 -8.76
CA GLU A 387 24.52 4.56 -7.72
C GLU A 387 25.62 3.62 -8.31
N CYS A 388 25.47 3.17 -9.54
CA CYS A 388 26.51 2.35 -10.21
C CYS A 388 27.80 3.11 -10.48
N VAL A 389 27.72 4.41 -10.69
CA VAL A 389 28.87 5.30 -11.02
C VAL A 389 29.13 6.35 -9.96
N PHE A 390 28.24 6.52 -9.04
CA PHE A 390 28.35 7.39 -7.88
C PHE A 390 27.89 6.62 -6.63
N PRO A 391 28.68 5.61 -6.19
CA PRO A 391 28.27 4.71 -5.12
C PRO A 391 27.92 5.44 -3.85
N ARG A 392 26.87 4.98 -3.17
CA ARG A 392 26.42 5.52 -1.90
C ARG A 392 27.46 5.40 -0.80
N ASP A 393 28.24 4.33 -0.80
CA ASP A 393 29.41 4.21 0.08
C ASP A 393 30.51 5.15 -0.37
N GLY A 394 30.75 6.21 0.42
CA GLY A 394 31.76 7.24 0.14
C GLY A 394 33.21 6.74 0.14
N SER A 395 33.49 5.52 0.58
CA SER A 395 34.81 4.88 0.49
C SER A 395 35.16 4.41 -0.92
N GLN A 396 34.18 4.22 -1.79
CA GLN A 396 34.36 3.80 -3.18
C GLN A 396 34.57 5.02 -4.10
N GLU A 397 35.40 4.82 -5.12
CA GLU A 397 35.66 5.86 -6.12
C GLU A 397 34.40 6.12 -6.98
N ALA A 398 34.14 7.41 -7.24
CA ALA A 398 33.04 7.82 -8.11
C ALA A 398 33.55 8.12 -9.53
N PHE A 399 32.84 7.65 -10.54
CA PHE A 399 33.13 7.91 -11.95
C PHE A 399 32.64 9.27 -12.43
N VAL A 400 31.72 9.89 -11.70
CA VAL A 400 31.12 11.21 -11.96
C VAL A 400 31.20 12.10 -10.73
N SER A 401 31.15 13.41 -10.94
CA SER A 401 31.13 14.42 -9.88
C SER A 401 29.71 14.85 -9.52
N ALA A 402 29.52 15.49 -8.37
CA ALA A 402 28.26 16.13 -8.01
C ALA A 402 27.77 17.10 -9.10
N LYS A 403 28.68 17.88 -9.70
CA LYS A 403 28.38 18.78 -10.81
C LYS A 403 27.82 18.04 -12.03
N ASP A 404 28.38 16.86 -12.37
CA ASP A 404 27.88 16.04 -13.48
C ASP A 404 26.44 15.60 -13.21
N LEU A 405 26.14 15.17 -11.98
CA LEU A 405 24.80 14.72 -11.57
C LEU A 405 23.77 15.86 -11.57
N LEU A 406 24.16 17.03 -11.11
CA LEU A 406 23.26 18.19 -11.12
C LEU A 406 22.98 18.73 -12.52
N SER A 407 23.87 18.48 -13.49
CA SER A 407 23.70 18.86 -14.88
C SER A 407 23.17 17.76 -15.80
N MET A 408 22.98 16.52 -15.31
CA MET A 408 22.52 15.42 -16.13
C MET A 408 21.09 15.67 -16.63
N GLN A 409 20.86 15.23 -17.86
CA GLN A 409 19.55 15.28 -18.51
C GLN A 409 18.98 13.86 -18.61
N VAL A 410 18.06 13.51 -17.71
CA VAL A 410 17.49 12.17 -17.68
C VAL A 410 15.95 12.24 -17.78
N PHE A 411 15.34 11.23 -18.38
CA PHE A 411 13.92 10.95 -18.33
C PHE A 411 13.71 9.66 -17.55
N ASP A 412 13.31 9.77 -16.28
CA ASP A 412 12.98 8.62 -15.45
C ASP A 412 11.53 8.18 -15.68
N VAL A 413 11.34 6.99 -16.27
CA VAL A 413 9.99 6.48 -16.58
C VAL A 413 9.22 6.05 -15.33
N ALA A 414 9.91 5.63 -14.26
CA ALA A 414 9.27 5.29 -13.00
C ALA A 414 8.73 6.55 -12.31
N LEU A 415 9.55 7.58 -12.20
CA LEU A 415 9.17 8.88 -11.63
C LEU A 415 8.08 9.57 -12.47
N ALA A 416 8.15 9.48 -13.81
CA ALA A 416 7.10 9.97 -14.69
C ALA A 416 5.75 9.29 -14.40
N GLY A 417 5.75 7.96 -14.25
CA GLY A 417 4.56 7.19 -13.88
C GLY A 417 3.98 7.59 -12.52
N TYR A 418 4.83 7.85 -11.54
CA TYR A 418 4.44 8.33 -10.21
C TYR A 418 3.84 9.74 -10.26
N VAL A 419 4.43 10.68 -10.98
CA VAL A 419 3.90 12.06 -11.09
C VAL A 419 2.55 12.07 -11.82
N VAL A 420 2.38 11.20 -12.80
CA VAL A 420 1.07 11.01 -13.47
C VAL A 420 0.00 10.51 -12.49
N ASP A 421 0.36 9.62 -11.54
CA ASP A 421 -0.58 9.10 -10.54
C ASP A 421 0.17 8.53 -9.32
N SER A 422 0.30 9.33 -8.28
CA SER A 422 1.04 9.00 -7.05
C SER A 422 0.47 7.80 -6.27
N ASN A 423 -0.75 7.36 -6.53
CA ASN A 423 -1.30 6.14 -5.93
C ASN A 423 -0.62 4.86 -6.46
N ASN A 424 0.11 4.95 -7.57
CA ASN A 424 0.84 3.85 -8.21
C ASN A 424 2.36 4.10 -8.18
N GLY A 425 2.87 4.72 -7.13
CA GLY A 425 4.26 5.18 -7.03
C GLY A 425 5.33 4.09 -7.10
N THR A 426 5.02 2.85 -6.74
CA THR A 426 5.94 1.70 -6.82
C THR A 426 5.63 0.79 -8.01
N SER A 427 5.22 1.37 -9.14
CA SER A 427 4.91 0.60 -10.35
C SER A 427 6.16 -0.04 -10.93
N THR A 428 6.04 -1.30 -11.36
CA THR A 428 7.08 -1.99 -12.12
C THR A 428 7.09 -1.50 -13.58
N LEU A 429 8.20 -1.74 -14.30
CA LEU A 429 8.29 -1.44 -15.73
C LEU A 429 7.17 -2.12 -16.54
N SER A 430 6.83 -3.37 -16.18
CA SER A 430 5.73 -4.12 -16.81
C SER A 430 4.39 -3.41 -16.59
N ALA A 431 4.10 -2.95 -15.37
CA ALA A 431 2.85 -2.24 -15.08
C ALA A 431 2.74 -0.89 -15.83
N LEU A 432 3.87 -0.19 -16.01
CA LEU A 432 3.91 1.03 -16.82
C LEU A 432 3.64 0.74 -18.30
N MET A 433 4.24 -0.34 -18.84
CA MET A 433 4.00 -0.76 -20.23
C MET A 433 2.53 -1.14 -20.47
N GLU A 434 1.93 -1.91 -19.56
CA GLU A 434 0.51 -2.24 -19.64
C GLU A 434 -0.37 -0.98 -19.63
N ARG A 435 -0.03 -0.05 -18.75
CA ARG A 435 -0.85 1.15 -18.52
C ARG A 435 -0.72 2.20 -19.61
N PHE A 436 0.49 2.46 -20.12
CA PHE A 436 0.78 3.58 -21.00
C PHE A 436 1.08 3.18 -22.45
N ALA A 437 1.58 1.98 -22.67
CA ALA A 437 1.89 1.45 -24.00
C ALA A 437 0.92 0.35 -24.47
N ALA A 438 -0.01 -0.08 -23.60
CA ALA A 438 -0.94 -1.20 -23.87
C ALA A 438 -0.21 -2.48 -24.35
N ALA A 439 0.98 -2.75 -23.80
CA ALA A 439 1.84 -3.87 -24.17
C ALA A 439 2.30 -4.62 -22.92
N VAL A 440 2.49 -5.93 -23.06
CA VAL A 440 3.01 -6.80 -21.98
C VAL A 440 4.44 -7.17 -22.31
N LEU A 441 5.32 -7.04 -21.30
CA LEU A 441 6.70 -7.44 -21.45
C LEU A 441 6.83 -8.96 -21.42
N PRO A 442 7.61 -9.59 -22.33
CA PRO A 442 7.95 -10.98 -22.23
C PRO A 442 8.77 -11.24 -20.95
N GLU A 443 8.50 -12.38 -20.30
CA GLU A 443 9.35 -12.86 -19.20
C GLU A 443 10.56 -13.57 -19.77
N GLU A 444 11.76 -13.12 -19.42
CA GLU A 444 13.03 -13.68 -19.89
C GLU A 444 13.87 -14.13 -18.68
N GLU A 445 14.32 -15.38 -18.72
CA GLU A 445 15.22 -15.92 -17.68
C GLU A 445 16.68 -15.54 -17.93
N ASP A 446 17.04 -15.27 -19.18
CA ASP A 446 18.37 -14.82 -19.59
C ASP A 446 18.56 -13.33 -19.31
N ASN A 447 19.61 -12.95 -18.59
CA ASN A 447 19.86 -11.57 -18.17
C ASN A 447 20.01 -10.61 -19.35
N ASP A 448 20.67 -11.01 -20.43
CA ASP A 448 20.91 -10.13 -21.57
C ASP A 448 19.63 -9.91 -22.38
N LYS A 449 18.83 -10.96 -22.56
CA LYS A 449 17.51 -10.84 -23.18
C LYS A 449 16.56 -9.99 -22.33
N ALA A 450 16.62 -10.14 -21.01
CA ALA A 450 15.83 -9.29 -20.13
C ALA A 450 16.23 -7.82 -20.25
N LEU A 451 17.55 -7.51 -20.33
CA LEU A 451 18.02 -6.15 -20.57
C LEU A 451 17.60 -5.60 -21.94
N LEU A 452 17.56 -6.44 -22.99
CA LEU A 452 17.01 -6.07 -24.31
C LEU A 452 15.53 -5.66 -24.20
N VAL A 453 14.73 -6.46 -23.50
CA VAL A 453 13.31 -6.18 -23.27
C VAL A 453 13.15 -4.87 -22.49
N GLU A 454 13.91 -4.71 -21.40
CA GLU A 454 13.81 -3.54 -20.53
C GLU A 454 14.20 -2.25 -21.24
N VAL A 455 15.34 -2.21 -21.96
CA VAL A 455 15.79 -1.00 -22.67
C VAL A 455 14.84 -0.60 -23.78
N SER A 456 14.27 -1.58 -24.49
CA SER A 456 13.25 -1.35 -25.50
C SER A 456 11.94 -0.82 -24.89
N ALA A 457 11.55 -1.33 -23.73
CA ALA A 457 10.36 -0.87 -22.97
C ALA A 457 10.54 0.56 -22.45
N ILE A 458 11.73 0.89 -21.93
CA ILE A 458 12.04 2.26 -21.49
C ILE A 458 11.89 3.24 -22.65
N ALA A 459 12.45 2.91 -23.82
CA ALA A 459 12.31 3.75 -25.02
C ALA A 459 10.85 3.94 -25.44
N ALA A 460 10.07 2.86 -25.45
CA ALA A 460 8.65 2.88 -25.83
C ALA A 460 7.77 3.68 -24.84
N LEU A 461 8.19 3.87 -23.59
CA LEU A 461 7.44 4.59 -22.55
C LEU A 461 7.67 6.11 -22.57
N VAL A 462 8.75 6.63 -23.14
CA VAL A 462 9.10 8.06 -23.10
C VAL A 462 7.97 8.92 -23.66
N ASP A 463 7.52 8.64 -24.88
CA ASP A 463 6.47 9.43 -25.54
C ASP A 463 5.10 9.31 -24.86
N PRO A 464 4.59 8.11 -24.55
CA PRO A 464 3.31 7.95 -23.86
C PRO A 464 3.27 8.63 -22.49
N LEU A 465 4.36 8.51 -21.69
CA LEU A 465 4.44 9.16 -20.39
C LEU A 465 4.55 10.68 -20.53
N THR A 466 5.35 11.18 -21.47
CA THR A 466 5.45 12.62 -21.78
C THR A 466 4.07 13.18 -22.16
N LYS A 467 3.33 12.45 -23.00
CA LYS A 467 1.96 12.81 -23.36
C LYS A 467 1.04 12.83 -22.13
N ALA A 468 1.09 11.78 -21.30
CA ALA A 468 0.26 11.69 -20.10
C ALA A 468 0.56 12.79 -19.09
N LEU A 469 1.83 13.14 -18.89
CA LEU A 469 2.26 14.26 -18.03
C LEU A 469 1.69 15.61 -18.54
N LYS A 470 1.72 15.83 -19.86
CA LYS A 470 1.19 17.05 -20.48
C LYS A 470 -0.34 17.12 -20.45
N GLU A 471 -1.03 16.03 -20.76
CA GLU A 471 -2.51 15.95 -20.70
C GLU A 471 -3.05 16.15 -19.27
N ARG A 472 -2.27 15.78 -18.27
CA ARG A 472 -2.61 16.01 -16.85
C ARG A 472 -2.05 17.32 -16.31
N GLU A 473 -1.39 18.14 -17.13
CA GLU A 473 -0.80 19.43 -16.72
C GLU A 473 0.20 19.33 -15.55
N VAL A 474 0.91 18.21 -15.44
CA VAL A 474 1.92 17.94 -14.37
C VAL A 474 3.34 17.78 -14.92
N TYR A 475 3.56 18.11 -16.21
CA TYR A 475 4.87 17.98 -16.84
C TYR A 475 5.94 18.86 -16.18
N HIS A 476 5.57 20.08 -15.77
CA HIS A 476 6.47 20.99 -15.06
C HIS A 476 6.81 20.48 -13.63
N VAL A 477 5.89 19.84 -12.92
CA VAL A 477 6.17 19.21 -11.64
C VAL A 477 7.24 18.11 -11.81
N TYR A 478 7.08 17.30 -12.86
CA TYR A 478 8.06 16.27 -13.20
C TYR A 478 9.43 16.88 -13.56
N GLN A 479 9.45 17.83 -14.51
CA GLN A 479 10.69 18.33 -15.09
C GLN A 479 11.43 19.32 -14.21
N ASP A 480 10.72 20.19 -13.48
CA ASP A 480 11.32 21.32 -12.78
C ASP A 480 11.49 21.07 -11.27
N ILE A 481 10.73 20.10 -10.69
CA ILE A 481 10.78 19.81 -9.26
C ILE A 481 11.39 18.44 -8.99
N ASP A 482 10.79 17.34 -9.51
CA ASP A 482 11.19 15.99 -9.11
C ASP A 482 12.46 15.51 -9.86
N MET A 483 12.54 15.68 -11.18
CA MET A 483 13.70 15.22 -11.95
C MET A 483 15.02 15.84 -11.49
N PRO A 484 15.12 17.18 -11.24
CA PRO A 484 16.36 17.77 -10.79
C PRO A 484 16.82 17.30 -9.40
N LEU A 485 15.89 16.73 -8.62
CA LEU A 485 16.18 16.27 -7.27
C LEU A 485 16.99 14.96 -7.25
N ILE A 486 16.91 14.12 -8.29
CA ILE A 486 17.65 12.85 -8.38
C ILE A 486 19.16 13.05 -8.10
N GLY A 487 19.77 14.04 -8.73
CA GLY A 487 21.20 14.38 -8.51
C GLY A 487 21.49 14.86 -7.09
N VAL A 488 20.58 15.65 -6.51
CA VAL A 488 20.70 16.15 -5.13
C VAL A 488 20.66 14.99 -4.15
N LEU A 489 19.66 14.11 -4.29
CA LEU A 489 19.48 12.95 -3.40
C LEU A 489 20.67 11.98 -3.51
N ALA A 490 21.18 11.73 -4.71
CA ALA A 490 22.38 10.91 -4.89
C ALA A 490 23.60 11.52 -4.15
N CYS A 491 23.78 12.84 -4.18
CA CYS A 491 24.83 13.52 -3.43
C CYS A 491 24.63 13.37 -1.91
N MET A 492 23.43 13.59 -1.40
CA MET A 492 23.11 13.46 0.02
C MET A 492 23.32 12.02 0.51
N GLU A 493 22.81 11.04 -0.26
CA GLU A 493 22.97 9.62 0.08
C GLU A 493 24.45 9.22 0.11
N ARG A 494 25.27 9.67 -0.84
CA ARG A 494 26.71 9.42 -0.82
C ARG A 494 27.43 10.13 0.31
N THR A 495 27.03 11.34 0.66
CA THR A 495 27.60 12.09 1.78
C THR A 495 27.36 11.36 3.09
N GLY A 496 26.14 10.88 3.32
CA GLY A 496 25.74 10.17 4.55
C GLY A 496 25.77 11.07 5.77
N ALA A 497 25.51 10.50 6.93
CA ALA A 497 25.52 11.16 8.24
C ALA A 497 26.54 10.49 9.18
N ALA A 498 27.33 11.31 9.86
CA ALA A 498 28.32 10.84 10.84
C ALA A 498 27.68 10.64 12.21
N LEU A 499 28.15 9.62 12.93
CA LEU A 499 27.67 9.26 14.27
C LEU A 499 28.79 9.26 15.30
N ASP A 500 28.49 9.78 16.49
CA ASP A 500 29.31 9.59 17.70
C ASP A 500 28.99 8.22 18.31
N PHE A 501 29.83 7.22 18.03
CA PHE A 501 29.64 5.83 18.48
C PHE A 501 29.81 5.68 19.98
N ASP A 502 30.70 6.44 20.59
CA ASP A 502 30.94 6.35 22.03
C ASP A 502 29.70 6.83 22.80
N HIS A 503 29.13 7.92 22.33
CA HIS A 503 27.88 8.45 22.89
C HIS A 503 26.70 7.53 22.63
N LEU A 504 26.60 6.96 21.41
CA LEU A 504 25.54 6.01 21.05
C LEU A 504 25.58 4.71 21.90
N ASN A 505 26.80 4.19 22.16
CA ASN A 505 26.99 3.04 23.04
C ASN A 505 26.56 3.36 24.48
N GLN A 506 26.90 4.54 25.00
CA GLN A 506 26.44 4.99 26.33
C GLN A 506 24.91 5.06 26.38
N LEU A 507 24.26 5.63 25.39
CA LEU A 507 22.80 5.67 25.31
C LEU A 507 22.17 4.26 25.24
N SER A 508 22.86 3.28 24.61
CA SER A 508 22.40 1.90 24.58
C SER A 508 22.40 1.25 25.97
N GLU A 509 23.46 1.52 26.75
CA GLU A 509 23.58 1.02 28.14
C GLU A 509 22.52 1.67 29.06
N ASP A 510 22.36 2.98 28.96
CA ASP A 510 21.39 3.76 29.73
C ASP A 510 19.95 3.30 29.43
N ALA A 511 19.62 3.15 28.14
CA ALA A 511 18.34 2.63 27.70
C ALA A 511 18.08 1.19 28.17
N GLY A 512 19.12 0.34 28.14
CA GLY A 512 19.03 -1.03 28.66
C GLY A 512 18.69 -1.06 30.13
N SER A 513 19.38 -0.24 30.92
CA SER A 513 19.16 -0.09 32.37
C SER A 513 17.75 0.39 32.70
N GLU A 514 17.24 1.35 31.92
CA GLU A 514 15.88 1.91 32.10
C GLU A 514 14.79 0.91 31.68
N ILE A 515 15.00 0.16 30.60
CA ILE A 515 14.10 -0.93 30.16
C ILE A 515 14.00 -2.00 31.26
N ASP A 516 15.12 -2.38 31.88
CA ASP A 516 15.13 -3.37 32.96
C ASP A 516 14.44 -2.82 34.22
N ARG A 517 14.64 -1.55 34.56
CA ARG A 517 13.93 -0.88 35.66
C ARG A 517 12.41 -0.88 35.42
N LEU A 518 11.98 -0.48 34.21
CA LEU A 518 10.57 -0.45 33.84
C LEU A 518 9.96 -1.84 33.81
N ARG A 519 10.67 -2.85 33.29
CA ARG A 519 10.22 -4.25 33.31
C ARG A 519 9.95 -4.75 34.73
N ASN A 520 10.87 -4.48 35.67
CA ASN A 520 10.70 -4.85 37.06
C ASN A 520 9.51 -4.11 37.70
N ALA A 521 9.32 -2.84 37.42
CA ALA A 521 8.17 -2.07 37.87
C ALA A 521 6.85 -2.63 37.32
N ILE A 522 6.83 -3.00 36.02
CA ILE A 522 5.68 -3.64 35.37
C ILE A 522 5.34 -4.96 36.06
N PHE A 523 6.33 -5.81 36.34
CA PHE A 523 6.10 -7.10 37.04
C PHE A 523 5.59 -6.89 38.46
N SER A 524 6.11 -5.88 39.15
CA SER A 524 5.62 -5.51 40.47
C SER A 524 4.18 -5.06 40.48
N ALA A 525 3.83 -4.18 39.52
CA ALA A 525 2.45 -3.68 39.36
C ALA A 525 1.47 -4.75 38.87
N ALA A 526 1.94 -5.73 38.08
CA ALA A 526 1.17 -6.88 37.62
C ALA A 526 1.07 -8.01 38.64
N GLY A 527 1.91 -8.02 39.68
CA GLY A 527 2.00 -9.09 40.67
C GLY A 527 2.65 -10.39 40.19
N ARG A 528 3.12 -10.45 38.95
CA ARG A 528 3.83 -11.60 38.35
C ARG A 528 4.67 -11.22 37.16
N GLU A 529 5.61 -12.09 36.78
CA GLU A 529 6.35 -11.96 35.53
C GLU A 529 5.52 -12.44 34.35
N PHE A 530 5.68 -11.74 33.18
CA PHE A 530 5.06 -12.10 31.92
C PHE A 530 5.84 -11.47 30.75
N ASN A 531 5.52 -11.86 29.51
CA ASN A 531 6.10 -11.23 28.34
C ASN A 531 5.38 -9.88 28.05
N VAL A 532 6.04 -8.76 28.39
CA VAL A 532 5.52 -7.40 28.22
C VAL A 532 5.25 -7.07 26.77
N ASP A 533 6.01 -7.66 25.83
CA ASP A 533 5.85 -7.48 24.39
C ASP A 533 4.71 -8.33 23.81
N SER A 534 4.07 -9.19 24.61
CA SER A 534 2.91 -9.96 24.17
C SER A 534 1.59 -9.20 24.41
N PRO A 535 0.92 -8.67 23.38
CA PRO A 535 -0.35 -7.98 23.54
C PRO A 535 -1.42 -8.85 24.19
N LYS A 536 -1.33 -10.18 23.99
CA LYS A 536 -2.28 -11.15 24.55
C LYS A 536 -2.11 -11.27 26.08
N GLN A 537 -0.86 -11.47 26.55
CA GLN A 537 -0.60 -11.59 27.98
C GLN A 537 -0.89 -10.28 28.72
N LEU A 538 -0.51 -9.16 28.12
CA LEU A 538 -0.84 -7.84 28.67
C LEU A 538 -2.37 -7.61 28.75
N SER A 539 -3.12 -8.03 27.73
CA SER A 539 -4.58 -7.96 27.73
C SER A 539 -5.21 -8.79 28.87
N GLU A 540 -4.73 -10.02 29.08
CA GLU A 540 -5.16 -10.90 30.19
C GLU A 540 -4.92 -10.23 31.54
N ILE A 541 -3.73 -9.64 31.75
CA ILE A 541 -3.41 -8.95 33.01
C ILE A 541 -4.29 -7.72 33.23
N LEU A 542 -4.38 -6.85 32.23
CA LEU A 542 -5.13 -5.59 32.36
C LEU A 542 -6.63 -5.80 32.60
N PHE A 543 -7.24 -6.70 31.83
CA PHE A 543 -8.70 -6.82 31.80
C PHE A 543 -9.25 -7.99 32.61
N ASP A 544 -8.53 -9.12 32.73
CA ASP A 544 -9.02 -10.29 33.43
C ASP A 544 -8.49 -10.37 34.87
N GLU A 545 -7.22 -9.98 35.12
CA GLU A 545 -6.60 -10.07 36.46
C GLU A 545 -6.77 -8.77 37.26
N ILE A 546 -6.41 -7.60 36.70
CA ILE A 546 -6.55 -6.29 37.35
C ILE A 546 -8.02 -5.83 37.29
N GLY A 547 -8.76 -6.23 36.23
CA GLY A 547 -10.17 -5.92 36.10
C GLY A 547 -10.46 -4.53 35.53
N LEU A 548 -9.52 -3.91 34.78
CA LEU A 548 -9.75 -2.65 34.10
C LEU A 548 -10.83 -2.81 33.02
N LYS A 549 -11.58 -1.74 32.78
CA LYS A 549 -12.65 -1.79 31.81
C LYS A 549 -12.11 -1.72 30.37
N PRO A 550 -12.38 -2.73 29.50
CA PRO A 550 -11.93 -2.67 28.11
C PRO A 550 -12.56 -1.52 27.33
N ILE A 551 -11.72 -0.71 26.68
CA ILE A 551 -12.16 0.45 25.89
C ILE A 551 -12.42 0.05 24.43
N LYS A 552 -11.57 -0.81 23.87
CA LYS A 552 -11.63 -1.19 22.44
C LYS A 552 -11.38 -2.67 22.26
N LYS A 553 -12.15 -3.30 21.34
CA LYS A 553 -11.97 -4.71 20.94
C LYS A 553 -11.62 -4.78 19.46
N ASN A 554 -10.66 -5.63 19.12
CA ASN A 554 -10.29 -5.96 17.76
C ASN A 554 -10.56 -7.46 17.47
N GLN A 555 -10.25 -7.94 16.26
CA GLN A 555 -10.46 -9.35 15.89
C GLN A 555 -9.67 -10.35 16.74
N ARG A 556 -8.58 -9.92 17.39
CA ARG A 556 -7.68 -10.76 18.19
C ARG A 556 -7.93 -10.68 19.71
N GLY A 557 -8.89 -9.86 20.16
CA GLY A 557 -9.21 -9.64 21.58
C GLY A 557 -9.31 -8.16 21.96
N TYR A 558 -9.12 -7.83 23.23
CA TYR A 558 -9.08 -6.44 23.69
C TYR A 558 -7.77 -5.77 23.27
N SER A 559 -7.91 -4.53 22.78
CA SER A 559 -6.74 -3.76 22.30
C SER A 559 -5.88 -3.26 23.45
N THR A 560 -4.57 -3.33 23.27
CA THR A 560 -3.55 -2.73 24.13
C THR A 560 -2.70 -1.73 23.36
N ASP A 561 -3.32 -1.02 22.37
CA ASP A 561 -2.65 0.03 21.62
C ASP A 561 -2.34 1.25 22.53
N ALA A 562 -1.43 2.11 22.06
CA ALA A 562 -0.93 3.24 22.84
C ALA A 562 -2.06 4.18 23.30
N LYS A 563 -3.12 4.34 22.48
CA LYS A 563 -4.27 5.18 22.83
C LYS A 563 -5.07 4.57 23.97
N VAL A 564 -5.34 3.26 23.91
CA VAL A 564 -6.05 2.53 24.98
C VAL A 564 -5.24 2.56 26.28
N LEU A 565 -3.93 2.31 26.20
CA LEU A 565 -3.06 2.32 27.41
C LEU A 565 -3.00 3.72 28.01
N LYS A 566 -2.95 4.79 27.18
CA LYS A 566 -2.95 6.17 27.67
C LYS A 566 -4.25 6.52 28.40
N GLU A 567 -5.40 6.06 27.93
CA GLU A 567 -6.69 6.25 28.59
C GLU A 567 -6.73 5.49 29.95
N LEU A 568 -6.25 4.22 29.94
CA LEU A 568 -6.20 3.38 31.14
C LEU A 568 -5.16 3.83 32.16
N SER A 569 -4.13 4.60 31.79
CA SER A 569 -3.13 5.11 32.73
C SER A 569 -3.69 6.10 33.76
N ALA A 570 -4.88 6.65 33.52
CA ALA A 570 -5.62 7.44 34.51
C ALA A 570 -6.25 6.59 35.64
N GLU A 571 -6.46 5.28 35.41
CA GLU A 571 -7.11 4.38 36.33
C GLU A 571 -6.10 3.48 37.09
N HIS A 572 -4.96 3.15 36.44
CA HIS A 572 -3.95 2.28 37.01
C HIS A 572 -2.55 2.63 36.48
N GLU A 573 -1.48 2.41 37.29
CA GLU A 573 -0.10 2.74 36.92
C GLU A 573 0.48 1.85 35.83
N LEU A 574 0.06 0.57 35.75
CA LEU A 574 0.63 -0.43 34.82
C LEU A 574 0.57 0.00 33.35
N PRO A 575 -0.56 0.52 32.82
CA PRO A 575 -0.61 1.00 31.43
C PRO A 575 0.40 2.11 31.12
N GLY A 576 0.66 3.03 32.07
CA GLY A 576 1.67 4.09 31.95
C GLY A 576 3.07 3.51 31.84
N LEU A 577 3.43 2.60 32.76
CA LEU A 577 4.72 1.91 32.75
C LEU A 577 4.95 1.12 31.45
N VAL A 578 3.92 0.47 30.92
CA VAL A 578 4.01 -0.25 29.64
C VAL A 578 4.20 0.71 28.46
N LEU A 579 3.61 1.90 28.48
CA LEU A 579 3.83 2.91 27.45
C LEU A 579 5.30 3.37 27.43
N GLU A 580 5.85 3.71 28.59
CA GLU A 580 7.26 4.10 28.74
C GLU A 580 8.19 2.97 28.30
N TYR A 581 7.97 1.74 28.78
CA TYR A 581 8.74 0.57 28.36
C TYR A 581 8.75 0.38 26.85
N ARG A 582 7.58 0.46 26.19
CA ARG A 582 7.48 0.31 24.75
C ARG A 582 8.18 1.41 23.98
N GLU A 583 8.18 2.62 24.50
CA GLU A 583 8.91 3.75 23.90
C GLU A 583 10.42 3.48 23.94
N TYR A 584 11.00 3.20 25.11
CA TYR A 584 12.43 2.89 25.26
C TYR A 584 12.83 1.66 24.43
N ALA A 585 12.06 0.57 24.50
CA ALA A 585 12.35 -0.64 23.76
C ALA A 585 12.32 -0.43 22.25
N LYS A 586 11.33 0.33 21.74
CA LYS A 586 11.22 0.67 20.32
C LYS A 586 12.39 1.53 19.86
N ILE A 587 12.69 2.59 20.58
CA ILE A 587 13.77 3.51 20.23
C ILE A 587 15.12 2.78 20.25
N LYS A 588 15.39 1.98 21.30
CA LYS A 588 16.61 1.19 21.41
C LYS A 588 16.76 0.23 20.24
N SER A 589 15.75 -0.57 19.95
CA SER A 589 15.81 -1.58 18.89
C SER A 589 15.83 -0.99 17.48
N THR A 590 15.09 0.11 17.24
CA THR A 590 14.94 0.69 15.89
C THR A 590 16.11 1.58 15.50
N TYR A 591 16.71 2.29 16.46
CA TYR A 591 17.75 3.29 16.20
C TYR A 591 19.06 2.96 16.91
N ILE A 592 19.09 2.87 18.24
CA ILE A 592 20.34 2.83 18.98
C ILE A 592 21.17 1.57 18.67
N ASP A 593 20.52 0.41 18.65
CA ASP A 593 21.19 -0.88 18.36
C ASP A 593 21.27 -1.19 16.85
N ALA A 594 20.44 -0.51 16.02
CA ALA A 594 20.40 -0.75 14.59
C ALA A 594 21.39 0.12 13.82
N LEU A 595 21.52 1.41 14.16
CA LEU A 595 22.39 2.36 13.45
C LEU A 595 23.86 1.87 13.35
N PRO A 596 24.50 1.34 14.41
CA PRO A 596 25.88 0.86 14.30
C PRO A 596 26.08 -0.29 13.31
N ARG A 597 25.02 -1.05 13.02
CA ARG A 597 25.06 -2.17 12.06
C ARG A 597 24.88 -1.72 10.60
N MET A 598 24.42 -0.50 10.40
CA MET A 598 24.14 0.11 9.09
C MET A 598 25.26 1.05 8.64
N VAL A 599 26.31 1.17 9.43
CA VAL A 599 27.47 2.00 9.12
C VAL A 599 28.25 1.38 7.97
N ALA A 600 28.55 2.17 6.96
CA ALA A 600 29.35 1.77 5.81
C ALA A 600 30.87 1.83 6.13
N ALA A 601 31.68 1.44 5.17
CA ALA A 601 33.14 1.38 5.36
C ALA A 601 33.80 2.75 5.59
N ASP A 602 33.16 3.84 5.17
CA ASP A 602 33.59 5.21 5.41
C ASP A 602 33.24 5.74 6.84
N GLY A 603 32.60 4.91 7.65
CA GLY A 603 32.22 5.26 9.02
C GLY A 603 30.91 6.06 9.15
N ARG A 604 30.09 6.16 8.09
CA ARG A 604 28.86 6.94 8.03
C ARG A 604 27.65 6.04 7.80
N VAL A 605 26.48 6.60 8.07
CA VAL A 605 25.19 5.97 7.77
C VAL A 605 24.59 6.64 6.53
N HIS A 606 24.24 5.83 5.53
CA HIS A 606 23.69 6.29 4.26
C HIS A 606 22.23 5.84 4.14
N THR A 607 21.32 6.76 4.46
CA THR A 607 19.87 6.52 4.26
C THR A 607 19.51 6.54 2.78
N SER A 608 18.41 5.92 2.41
CA SER A 608 17.78 6.08 1.10
C SER A 608 16.66 7.09 1.17
N PHE A 609 16.70 8.14 0.35
CA PHE A 609 15.60 9.07 0.16
C PHE A 609 14.72 8.63 -1.00
N ASN A 610 13.46 8.29 -0.72
CA ASN A 610 12.54 7.77 -1.72
C ASN A 610 11.54 8.84 -2.14
N GLU A 611 11.47 9.12 -3.45
CA GLU A 611 10.59 10.13 -4.04
C GLU A 611 9.19 9.58 -4.36
N MET A 612 9.07 8.28 -4.62
CA MET A 612 7.88 7.65 -5.20
C MET A 612 7.01 6.88 -4.19
N VAL A 613 7.30 6.96 -2.88
CA VAL A 613 6.61 6.17 -1.84
C VAL A 613 5.38 6.89 -1.30
N THR A 614 5.47 8.19 -1.09
CA THR A 614 4.37 8.95 -0.49
C THR A 614 3.39 9.45 -1.57
N THR A 615 2.11 9.50 -1.26
CA THR A 615 1.10 10.05 -2.19
C THR A 615 1.01 11.58 -2.16
N THR A 616 1.76 12.23 -1.28
CA THR A 616 1.75 13.69 -1.08
C THR A 616 2.85 14.43 -1.82
N GLY A 617 3.84 13.73 -2.36
CA GLY A 617 5.05 14.31 -2.92
C GLY A 617 6.19 14.49 -1.91
N ARG A 618 5.95 14.25 -0.60
CA ARG A 618 7.02 14.26 0.40
C ARG A 618 8.02 13.14 0.15
N LEU A 619 9.29 13.39 0.45
CA LEU A 619 10.30 12.35 0.52
C LEU A 619 9.99 11.39 1.70
N SER A 620 10.40 10.16 1.56
CA SER A 620 10.50 9.23 2.70
C SER A 620 11.93 8.72 2.81
N SER A 621 12.36 8.40 4.04
CA SER A 621 13.69 7.88 4.34
C SER A 621 13.56 6.42 4.76
N SER A 622 14.46 5.56 4.26
CA SER A 622 14.54 4.14 4.63
C SER A 622 15.99 3.67 4.74
N ASP A 623 16.19 2.61 5.48
CA ASP A 623 17.46 1.89 5.60
C ASP A 623 18.70 2.74 5.99
N PRO A 624 18.63 3.51 7.11
CA PRO A 624 17.58 3.64 8.13
C PRO A 624 16.60 4.79 7.89
N ASN A 625 15.40 4.72 8.48
CA ASN A 625 14.47 5.84 8.44
C ASN A 625 14.87 6.92 9.46
N LEU A 626 15.56 7.96 9.01
CA LEU A 626 16.03 9.08 9.84
C LEU A 626 14.97 10.16 10.08
N GLN A 627 13.94 10.24 9.22
CA GLN A 627 12.84 11.20 9.36
C GLN A 627 11.90 10.93 10.53
N ASN A 628 11.92 9.71 11.09
CA ASN A 628 11.04 9.29 12.17
C ASN A 628 11.73 9.22 13.54
N ILE A 629 12.94 9.78 13.69
CA ILE A 629 13.61 9.90 14.99
C ILE A 629 12.80 10.86 15.89
N PRO A 630 12.32 10.40 17.07
CA PRO A 630 11.43 11.20 17.89
C PRO A 630 12.08 12.51 18.37
N VAL A 631 11.33 13.62 18.33
CA VAL A 631 11.77 14.95 18.79
C VAL A 631 11.11 15.35 20.11
N ARG A 632 9.92 14.80 20.40
CA ARG A 632 9.07 15.26 21.51
C ARG A 632 9.48 14.76 22.88
N THR A 633 10.14 13.61 22.94
CA THR A 633 10.59 13.00 24.19
C THR A 633 12.05 13.33 24.45
N GLU A 634 12.44 13.44 25.70
CA GLU A 634 13.83 13.69 26.10
C GLU A 634 14.77 12.61 25.56
N PHE A 635 14.35 11.36 25.67
CA PHE A 635 15.14 10.23 25.18
C PHE A 635 15.26 10.21 23.65
N GLY A 636 14.22 10.59 22.93
CA GLY A 636 14.26 10.74 21.46
C GLY A 636 15.23 11.84 21.04
N ARG A 637 15.24 13.00 21.72
CA ARG A 637 16.20 14.08 21.48
C ARG A 637 17.64 13.63 21.73
N ASN A 638 17.88 12.80 22.72
CA ASN A 638 19.22 12.27 23.01
C ASN A 638 19.81 11.44 21.86
N ILE A 639 19.00 10.83 20.99
CA ILE A 639 19.51 10.17 19.77
C ILE A 639 20.04 11.18 18.78
N ARG A 640 19.39 12.34 18.63
CA ARG A 640 19.87 13.41 17.75
C ARG A 640 21.21 13.98 18.17
N THR A 641 21.58 13.90 19.46
CA THR A 641 22.92 14.31 19.93
C THR A 641 24.04 13.42 19.39
N CYS A 642 23.73 12.19 18.94
CA CYS A 642 24.71 11.29 18.34
C CYS A 642 25.03 11.63 16.88
N PHE A 643 24.21 12.42 16.20
CA PHE A 643 24.50 12.88 14.84
C PHE A 643 25.38 14.11 14.92
N VAL A 644 26.59 13.99 14.38
CA VAL A 644 27.66 14.97 14.49
C VAL A 644 28.09 15.46 13.10
N PRO A 645 28.79 16.62 12.98
CA PRO A 645 29.38 17.05 11.72
C PRO A 645 30.32 16.00 11.12
N LEU A 646 30.56 16.07 9.81
CA LEU A 646 31.34 15.06 9.07
C LEU A 646 32.81 15.05 9.46
N HIS A 647 33.38 16.25 9.80
CA HIS A 647 34.80 16.39 10.10
C HIS A 647 35.02 17.32 11.34
N GLU A 648 36.20 17.16 11.95
CA GLU A 648 36.63 18.06 13.02
C GLU A 648 36.79 19.49 12.49
N GLY A 649 36.26 20.45 13.22
CA GLY A 649 36.24 21.86 12.79
C GLY A 649 35.00 22.23 11.95
N GLU A 650 34.01 21.37 11.87
CA GLU A 650 32.71 21.67 11.30
C GLU A 650 31.63 21.77 12.40
N VAL A 651 30.53 22.40 12.06
CA VAL A 651 29.30 22.45 12.87
C VAL A 651 28.14 21.80 12.12
N PHE A 652 27.17 21.27 12.87
CA PHE A 652 25.88 20.85 12.35
C PHE A 652 25.02 22.12 12.19
N LEU A 653 24.45 22.35 11.01
CA LEU A 653 23.56 23.46 10.72
C LEU A 653 22.20 22.89 10.34
N SER A 654 21.15 23.37 10.99
CA SER A 654 19.76 23.04 10.67
C SER A 654 19.02 24.29 10.22
N ALA A 655 18.25 24.19 9.16
CA ALA A 655 17.38 25.21 8.62
C ALA A 655 15.96 24.65 8.46
N ASP A 656 15.02 25.16 9.25
CA ASP A 656 13.63 24.66 9.29
C ASP A 656 12.64 25.76 8.89
N TYR A 657 11.66 25.42 8.08
CA TYR A 657 10.59 26.34 7.72
C TYR A 657 9.62 26.59 8.89
N SER A 658 9.55 27.84 9.31
CA SER A 658 8.63 28.25 10.36
C SER A 658 7.18 28.24 9.89
N GLN A 659 6.40 27.23 10.32
CA GLN A 659 4.96 27.13 10.11
C GLN A 659 4.52 27.15 8.64
N ILE A 660 5.26 26.50 7.74
CA ILE A 660 5.05 26.57 6.30
C ILE A 660 3.60 26.20 5.89
N GLU A 661 3.02 25.14 6.45
CA GLU A 661 1.66 24.71 6.09
C GLU A 661 0.59 25.77 6.43
N LEU A 662 0.78 26.53 7.52
CA LEU A 662 -0.13 27.62 7.91
C LEU A 662 0.06 28.85 7.01
N ARG A 663 1.29 29.16 6.62
CA ARG A 663 1.60 30.22 5.65
C ARG A 663 1.02 29.89 4.27
N LEU A 664 1.09 28.64 3.87
CA LEU A 664 0.45 28.13 2.64
C LEU A 664 -1.07 28.23 2.73
N LEU A 665 -1.66 27.90 3.87
CA LEU A 665 -3.10 28.08 4.06
C LEU A 665 -3.50 29.56 3.92
N ALA A 666 -2.71 30.49 4.45
CA ALA A 666 -2.94 31.93 4.30
C ALA A 666 -2.89 32.37 2.82
N HIS A 667 -1.86 31.94 2.11
CA HIS A 667 -1.68 32.25 0.70
C HIS A 667 -2.81 31.67 -0.17
N LEU A 668 -3.06 30.38 -0.04
CA LEU A 668 -4.03 29.63 -0.86
C LEU A 668 -5.49 30.05 -0.60
N SER A 669 -5.84 30.36 0.66
CA SER A 669 -7.16 30.82 1.01
C SER A 669 -7.42 32.29 0.65
N GLY A 670 -6.36 33.08 0.50
CA GLY A 670 -6.46 34.53 0.29
C GLY A 670 -7.13 35.27 1.45
N ASP A 671 -7.18 34.67 2.66
CA ASP A 671 -7.81 35.27 3.82
C ASP A 671 -7.02 36.49 4.29
N GLU A 672 -7.60 37.69 4.15
CA GLU A 672 -6.92 38.97 4.43
C GLU A 672 -6.40 39.05 5.88
N HIS A 673 -7.16 38.53 6.84
CA HIS A 673 -6.77 38.56 8.24
C HIS A 673 -5.60 37.63 8.53
N LEU A 674 -5.62 36.43 7.91
CA LEU A 674 -4.55 35.46 8.10
C LEU A 674 -3.25 35.96 7.43
N ILE A 675 -3.34 36.57 6.26
CA ILE A 675 -2.23 37.18 5.55
C ILE A 675 -1.65 38.34 6.38
N GLU A 676 -2.49 39.26 6.90
CA GLU A 676 -2.07 40.37 7.74
C GLU A 676 -1.28 39.90 8.97
N GLU A 677 -1.77 38.83 9.62
CA GLU A 677 -1.10 38.28 10.82
C GLU A 677 0.30 37.74 10.52
N PHE A 678 0.49 37.04 9.42
CA PHE A 678 1.81 36.55 9.01
C PHE A 678 2.75 37.66 8.54
N CYS A 679 2.20 38.71 7.94
CA CYS A 679 3.00 39.86 7.51
C CYS A 679 3.39 40.81 8.68
N SER A 680 2.66 40.77 9.81
CA SER A 680 2.94 41.61 10.97
C SER A 680 4.24 41.29 11.71
N GLY A 681 4.77 40.04 11.56
CA GLY A 681 5.90 39.52 12.30
C GLY A 681 5.66 39.24 13.79
N GLU A 682 4.41 39.34 14.27
CA GLU A 682 4.03 39.03 15.65
C GLU A 682 3.75 37.54 15.82
N ASP A 683 3.61 37.09 17.11
CA ASP A 683 3.29 35.71 17.43
C ASP A 683 1.93 35.31 16.86
N PHE A 684 1.93 34.56 15.77
CA PHE A 684 0.75 34.11 15.05
C PHE A 684 -0.24 33.37 15.96
N HIS A 685 0.23 32.45 16.83
CA HIS A 685 -0.66 31.69 17.70
C HIS A 685 -1.30 32.58 18.81
N ALA A 686 -0.58 33.59 19.28
CA ALA A 686 -1.15 34.55 20.23
C ALA A 686 -2.20 35.44 19.54
N ARG A 687 -1.97 35.85 18.29
CA ARG A 687 -2.96 36.61 17.51
C ARG A 687 -4.21 35.81 17.20
N THR A 688 -4.03 34.54 16.73
CA THR A 688 -5.18 33.65 16.57
C THR A 688 -5.96 33.47 17.88
N ALA A 689 -5.26 33.29 19.01
CA ALA A 689 -5.92 33.21 20.33
C ALA A 689 -6.73 34.47 20.65
N SER A 690 -6.14 35.65 20.40
CA SER A 690 -6.80 36.95 20.59
C SER A 690 -8.09 37.05 19.79
N ARG A 691 -8.07 36.70 18.50
CA ARG A 691 -9.25 36.75 17.63
C ARG A 691 -10.32 35.72 18.03
N VAL A 692 -9.91 34.47 18.28
CA VAL A 692 -10.84 33.36 18.58
C VAL A 692 -11.47 33.54 19.96
N PHE A 693 -10.72 34.01 20.95
CA PHE A 693 -11.23 34.16 22.31
C PHE A 693 -11.71 35.60 22.65
N GLY A 694 -11.42 36.59 21.80
CA GLY A 694 -11.82 37.97 21.98
C GLY A 694 -11.07 38.67 23.15
N ILE A 695 -9.79 38.27 23.36
CA ILE A 695 -8.92 38.79 24.44
C ILE A 695 -7.78 39.57 23.79
N PRO A 696 -7.36 40.76 24.33
CA PRO A 696 -6.15 41.45 23.80
C PRO A 696 -4.94 40.55 23.76
N VAL A 697 -4.06 40.73 22.77
CA VAL A 697 -2.87 39.87 22.55
C VAL A 697 -1.95 39.83 23.76
N GLU A 698 -1.79 41.01 24.42
CA GLU A 698 -0.97 41.19 25.63
C GLU A 698 -1.50 40.39 26.84
N ASP A 699 -2.80 40.03 26.86
CA ASP A 699 -3.45 39.34 27.96
C ASP A 699 -3.60 37.82 27.66
N ILE A 700 -3.08 37.31 26.54
CA ILE A 700 -3.21 35.90 26.17
C ILE A 700 -2.33 35.04 27.07
N ALA A 701 -2.98 34.20 27.89
CA ALA A 701 -2.30 33.22 28.71
C ALA A 701 -1.66 32.10 27.85
N PRO A 702 -0.54 31.51 28.30
CA PRO A 702 0.15 30.41 27.58
C PRO A 702 -0.78 29.25 27.21
N GLU A 703 -1.77 28.94 28.06
CA GLU A 703 -2.74 27.88 27.83
C GLU A 703 -3.65 28.19 26.64
N LEU A 704 -4.12 29.44 26.51
CA LEU A 704 -4.96 29.88 25.39
C LEU A 704 -4.17 29.92 24.09
N ARG A 705 -2.90 30.34 24.11
CA ARG A 705 -1.97 30.27 22.99
C ARG A 705 -1.79 28.82 22.54
N SER A 706 -1.59 27.90 23.48
CA SER A 706 -1.45 26.46 23.19
C SER A 706 -2.72 25.87 22.58
N ARG A 707 -3.91 26.27 23.08
CA ARG A 707 -5.19 25.85 22.49
C ARG A 707 -5.36 26.38 21.07
N ALA A 708 -5.03 27.66 20.83
CA ALA A 708 -5.06 28.22 19.48
C ALA A 708 -4.08 27.52 18.53
N LYS A 709 -2.87 27.16 18.99
CA LYS A 709 -1.93 26.34 18.24
C LYS A 709 -2.54 25.02 17.81
N ALA A 710 -3.23 24.32 18.73
CA ALA A 710 -3.90 23.06 18.42
C ALA A 710 -5.05 23.22 17.41
N VAL A 711 -5.82 24.33 17.48
CA VAL A 711 -6.86 24.64 16.49
C VAL A 711 -6.24 24.92 15.12
N ASN A 712 -5.20 25.77 15.05
CA ASN A 712 -4.54 26.12 13.80
C ASN A 712 -4.06 24.88 13.04
N PHE A 713 -3.31 24.00 13.71
CA PHE A 713 -2.86 22.75 13.08
C PHE A 713 -4.03 21.77 12.81
N GLY A 714 -5.02 21.73 13.72
CA GLY A 714 -6.20 20.90 13.53
C GLY A 714 -6.96 21.25 12.24
N ILE A 715 -7.09 22.53 11.93
CA ILE A 715 -7.80 23.01 10.72
C ILE A 715 -7.02 22.62 9.46
N VAL A 716 -5.70 22.82 9.42
CA VAL A 716 -4.85 22.39 8.28
C VAL A 716 -5.01 20.89 7.99
N TYR A 717 -5.11 20.06 9.03
CA TYR A 717 -5.29 18.62 8.89
C TYR A 717 -6.75 18.16 8.76
N GLY A 718 -7.69 19.09 8.60
CA GLY A 718 -9.12 18.78 8.48
C GLY A 718 -9.70 18.09 9.72
N GLN A 719 -9.13 18.36 10.91
CA GLN A 719 -9.55 17.77 12.17
C GLN A 719 -10.94 18.27 12.57
N GLN A 720 -11.85 17.34 12.86
CA GLN A 720 -13.20 17.66 13.34
C GLN A 720 -13.23 17.85 14.86
N ALA A 721 -14.36 18.40 15.37
CA ALA A 721 -14.54 18.71 16.79
C ALA A 721 -14.23 17.53 17.73
N TYR A 722 -14.52 16.29 17.35
CA TYR A 722 -14.20 15.11 18.14
C TYR A 722 -12.67 14.92 18.32
N GLY A 723 -11.90 15.05 17.24
CA GLY A 723 -10.45 14.93 17.29
C GLY A 723 -9.80 16.05 18.10
N LEU A 724 -10.27 17.30 17.92
CA LEU A 724 -9.78 18.47 18.67
C LEU A 724 -10.11 18.33 20.16
N ALA A 725 -11.32 17.88 20.50
CA ALA A 725 -11.74 17.63 21.89
C ALA A 725 -10.82 16.64 22.59
N GLN A 726 -10.44 15.55 21.88
CA GLN A 726 -9.50 14.56 22.41
C GLN A 726 -8.08 15.13 22.59
N SER A 727 -7.57 15.90 21.62
CA SER A 727 -6.23 16.46 21.70
C SER A 727 -6.06 17.49 22.81
N LEU A 728 -7.11 18.27 23.09
CA LEU A 728 -7.12 19.31 24.13
C LEU A 728 -7.69 18.82 25.47
N ASN A 729 -8.21 17.59 25.54
CA ASN A 729 -8.91 17.05 26.70
C ASN A 729 -10.05 17.95 27.19
N ILE A 730 -10.90 18.42 26.24
CA ILE A 730 -12.07 19.29 26.49
C ILE A 730 -13.35 18.63 25.99
N PRO A 731 -14.53 19.08 26.42
CA PRO A 731 -15.80 18.62 25.89
C PRO A 731 -15.95 18.89 24.39
N ILE A 732 -16.65 18.00 23.65
CA ILE A 732 -16.83 18.12 22.19
C ILE A 732 -17.54 19.43 21.79
N TYR A 733 -18.49 19.92 22.61
CA TYR A 733 -19.19 21.17 22.34
C TYR A 733 -18.24 22.38 22.39
N GLU A 734 -17.28 22.40 23.33
CA GLU A 734 -16.27 23.44 23.43
C GLU A 734 -15.32 23.43 22.21
N ALA A 735 -14.85 22.25 21.80
CA ALA A 735 -14.04 22.10 20.59
C ALA A 735 -14.80 22.57 19.32
N LYS A 736 -16.10 22.27 19.23
CA LYS A 736 -16.94 22.73 18.13
C LYS A 736 -17.06 24.26 18.12
N GLU A 737 -17.31 24.87 19.28
CA GLU A 737 -17.38 26.31 19.43
C GLU A 737 -16.05 26.99 19.03
N MET A 738 -14.91 26.42 19.42
CA MET A 738 -13.60 26.93 19.04
C MET A 738 -13.39 26.91 17.53
N ILE A 739 -13.77 25.80 16.83
CA ILE A 739 -13.72 25.69 15.38
C ILE A 739 -14.63 26.71 14.70
N GLU A 740 -15.85 26.90 15.21
CA GLU A 740 -16.81 27.88 14.68
C GLU A 740 -16.29 29.31 14.83
N ARG A 741 -15.70 29.66 15.97
CA ARG A 741 -15.06 30.95 16.21
C ARG A 741 -13.84 31.17 15.31
N TYR A 742 -13.03 30.13 15.08
CA TYR A 742 -11.91 30.19 14.16
C TYR A 742 -12.37 30.55 12.73
N PHE A 743 -13.36 29.85 12.21
CA PHE A 743 -13.91 30.12 10.88
C PHE A 743 -14.67 31.45 10.78
N ALA A 744 -15.21 31.94 11.90
CA ALA A 744 -15.77 33.30 11.95
C ALA A 744 -14.67 34.37 11.90
N ALA A 745 -13.50 34.09 12.47
CA ALA A 745 -12.34 34.98 12.42
C ALA A 745 -11.64 34.96 11.05
N TYR A 746 -11.64 33.79 10.38
CA TYR A 746 -10.99 33.57 9.08
C TYR A 746 -11.96 32.97 8.05
N PRO A 747 -12.89 33.79 7.53
CA PRO A 747 -13.94 33.31 6.63
C PRO A 747 -13.40 32.84 5.26
N GLY A 748 -12.29 33.40 4.79
CA GLY A 748 -11.60 32.97 3.55
C GLY A 748 -11.07 31.55 3.65
N VAL A 749 -10.54 31.17 4.81
CA VAL A 749 -10.09 29.79 5.06
C VAL A 749 -11.27 28.80 4.95
N ARG A 750 -12.42 29.12 5.54
CA ARG A 750 -13.62 28.29 5.43
C ARG A 750 -14.05 28.09 4.00
N HIS A 751 -14.16 29.20 3.26
CA HIS A 751 -14.58 29.18 1.85
C HIS A 751 -13.64 28.31 1.01
N TYR A 752 -12.34 28.50 1.16
CA TYR A 752 -11.31 27.74 0.44
C TYR A 752 -11.38 26.23 0.73
N LEU A 753 -11.50 25.82 1.98
CA LEU A 753 -11.59 24.40 2.35
C LEU A 753 -12.88 23.76 1.82
N ASP A 754 -14.01 24.45 1.86
CA ASP A 754 -15.26 23.97 1.31
C ASP A 754 -15.19 23.85 -0.24
N GLU A 755 -14.53 24.80 -0.91
CA GLU A 755 -14.30 24.80 -2.38
C GLU A 755 -13.39 23.65 -2.80
N ILE A 756 -12.28 23.39 -2.09
CA ILE A 756 -11.39 22.27 -2.37
C ILE A 756 -12.16 20.95 -2.31
N VAL A 757 -12.96 20.75 -1.26
CA VAL A 757 -13.74 19.51 -1.11
C VAL A 757 -14.75 19.36 -2.24
N ALA A 758 -15.46 20.43 -2.61
CA ALA A 758 -16.42 20.41 -3.72
C ALA A 758 -15.70 20.08 -5.05
N THR A 759 -14.60 20.77 -5.34
CA THR A 759 -13.80 20.53 -6.57
C THR A 759 -13.25 19.09 -6.59
N ALA A 760 -12.75 18.60 -5.46
CA ALA A 760 -12.23 17.23 -5.39
C ALA A 760 -13.33 16.16 -5.59
N HIS A 761 -14.56 16.41 -5.13
CA HIS A 761 -15.71 15.54 -5.45
C HIS A 761 -16.02 15.50 -6.94
N ASP A 762 -15.89 16.63 -7.65
CA ASP A 762 -16.17 16.73 -9.08
C ASP A 762 -15.08 16.09 -9.94
N CYS A 763 -13.78 16.41 -9.66
CA CYS A 763 -12.67 15.96 -10.49
C CYS A 763 -12.00 14.66 -10.00
N GLY A 764 -12.19 14.26 -8.73
CA GLY A 764 -11.62 13.05 -8.13
C GLY A 764 -10.19 13.20 -7.60
N TYR A 765 -9.64 14.41 -7.57
CA TYR A 765 -8.29 14.70 -7.06
C TYR A 765 -8.20 16.08 -6.41
N ALA A 766 -7.13 16.30 -5.63
CA ALA A 766 -6.72 17.61 -5.13
C ALA A 766 -5.34 17.97 -5.73
N THR A 767 -5.01 19.28 -5.79
CA THR A 767 -3.78 19.80 -6.39
C THR A 767 -2.97 20.65 -5.42
N THR A 768 -1.65 20.65 -5.58
CA THR A 768 -0.75 21.63 -4.94
C THR A 768 -0.76 22.97 -5.69
N LEU A 769 -0.09 23.99 -5.13
CA LEU A 769 0.16 25.27 -5.81
C LEU A 769 0.86 25.07 -7.17
N PHE A 770 1.74 24.10 -7.26
CA PHE A 770 2.46 23.72 -8.48
C PHE A 770 1.70 22.71 -9.36
N GLY A 771 0.44 22.40 -9.06
CA GLY A 771 -0.40 21.52 -9.86
C GLY A 771 -0.17 20.03 -9.68
N ARG A 772 0.68 19.57 -8.75
CA ARG A 772 0.83 18.15 -8.41
C ARG A 772 -0.51 17.57 -8.01
N ARG A 773 -0.93 16.47 -8.64
CA ARG A 773 -2.24 15.85 -8.41
C ARG A 773 -2.15 14.68 -7.45
N ARG A 774 -3.09 14.62 -6.50
CA ARG A 774 -3.36 13.45 -5.67
C ARG A 774 -4.77 12.96 -5.93
N TYR A 775 -4.91 11.79 -6.55
CA TYR A 775 -6.21 11.15 -6.76
C TYR A 775 -6.75 10.56 -5.47
N ILE A 776 -8.06 10.76 -5.19
CA ILE A 776 -8.71 10.42 -3.93
C ILE A 776 -9.97 9.59 -4.21
N PRO A 777 -9.82 8.28 -4.47
CA PRO A 777 -10.97 7.41 -4.78
C PRO A 777 -11.97 7.32 -3.62
N GLU A 778 -11.54 7.54 -2.37
CA GLU A 778 -12.38 7.51 -1.17
C GLU A 778 -13.51 8.55 -1.19
N LEU A 779 -13.40 9.63 -1.96
CA LEU A 779 -14.47 10.64 -2.12
C LEU A 779 -15.76 10.05 -2.68
N LYS A 780 -15.66 8.99 -3.48
CA LYS A 780 -16.80 8.26 -4.07
C LYS A 780 -17.34 7.15 -3.16
N ALA A 781 -16.72 6.90 -2.00
CA ALA A 781 -17.11 5.82 -1.10
C ALA A 781 -18.51 6.06 -0.50
N LYS A 782 -19.35 5.01 -0.48
CA LYS A 782 -20.67 5.04 0.18
C LYS A 782 -20.56 5.10 1.69
N ASN A 783 -19.48 4.54 2.26
CA ASN A 783 -19.20 4.61 3.68
C ASN A 783 -18.81 6.04 4.08
N SER A 784 -19.59 6.66 4.97
CA SER A 784 -19.35 8.03 5.42
C SER A 784 -18.00 8.24 6.12
N VAL A 785 -17.45 7.21 6.77
CA VAL A 785 -16.12 7.28 7.42
C VAL A 785 -15.01 7.33 6.38
N GLN A 786 -15.11 6.49 5.33
CA GLN A 786 -14.15 6.49 4.22
C GLN A 786 -14.26 7.77 3.40
N ARG A 787 -15.47 8.22 3.09
CA ARG A 787 -15.69 9.49 2.38
C ARG A 787 -15.16 10.67 3.18
N GLY A 788 -15.43 10.75 4.49
CA GLY A 788 -14.87 11.79 5.35
C GLY A 788 -13.34 11.72 5.47
N PHE A 789 -12.74 10.55 5.32
CA PHE A 789 -11.28 10.42 5.18
C PHE A 789 -10.80 11.04 3.86
N GLY A 790 -11.48 10.76 2.73
CA GLY A 790 -11.17 11.37 1.44
C GLY A 790 -11.30 12.89 1.45
N GLU A 791 -12.35 13.44 2.08
CA GLU A 791 -12.54 14.89 2.23
C GLU A 791 -11.40 15.56 3.01
N ARG A 792 -10.98 14.97 4.13
CA ARG A 792 -9.79 15.46 4.88
C ARG A 792 -8.49 15.36 4.07
N THR A 793 -8.34 14.29 3.29
CA THR A 793 -7.20 14.13 2.38
C THR A 793 -7.18 15.24 1.33
N ALA A 794 -8.33 15.59 0.78
CA ALA A 794 -8.48 16.69 -0.18
C ALA A 794 -8.11 18.04 0.45
N MET A 795 -8.55 18.31 1.68
CA MET A 795 -8.22 19.54 2.40
C MET A 795 -6.71 19.66 2.68
N ASN A 796 -6.06 18.57 3.08
CA ASN A 796 -4.66 18.59 3.52
C ASN A 796 -3.65 18.64 2.37
N HIS A 797 -3.96 18.00 1.23
CA HIS A 797 -2.99 17.84 0.15
C HIS A 797 -2.45 19.17 -0.42
N PRO A 798 -3.27 20.22 -0.65
CA PRO A 798 -2.74 21.49 -1.18
C PRO A 798 -1.64 22.12 -0.31
N MET A 799 -1.78 22.09 1.00
CA MET A 799 -0.77 22.63 1.92
C MET A 799 0.45 21.70 2.02
N GLN A 800 0.22 20.43 2.37
CA GLN A 800 1.29 19.46 2.61
C GLN A 800 2.10 19.15 1.35
N GLY A 801 1.41 19.00 0.21
CA GLY A 801 2.09 18.74 -1.06
C GLY A 801 2.84 19.96 -1.57
N THR A 802 2.30 21.17 -1.40
CA THR A 802 3.01 22.42 -1.76
C THR A 802 4.24 22.62 -0.89
N ALA A 803 4.18 22.34 0.41
CA ALA A 803 5.35 22.37 1.28
C ALA A 803 6.43 21.39 0.80
N ALA A 804 6.03 20.18 0.36
CA ALA A 804 6.96 19.22 -0.22
C ALA A 804 7.58 19.69 -1.55
N ASP A 805 6.82 20.35 -2.39
CA ASP A 805 7.34 20.94 -3.64
C ASP A 805 8.34 22.07 -3.34
N ILE A 806 8.05 22.95 -2.38
CA ILE A 806 8.90 24.07 -1.96
C ILE A 806 10.24 23.57 -1.41
N ILE A 807 10.22 22.61 -0.48
CA ILE A 807 11.47 22.09 0.11
C ILE A 807 12.35 21.42 -0.95
N LYS A 808 11.76 20.71 -1.92
CA LYS A 808 12.50 20.10 -3.04
C LYS A 808 13.18 21.15 -3.92
N LEU A 809 12.48 22.23 -4.23
CA LEU A 809 13.05 23.37 -4.96
C LEU A 809 14.18 24.03 -4.17
N ALA A 810 14.01 24.22 -2.86
CA ALA A 810 15.04 24.76 -1.99
C ALA A 810 16.28 23.85 -1.93
N MET A 811 16.10 22.53 -1.76
CA MET A 811 17.19 21.55 -1.80
C MET A 811 18.01 21.65 -3.08
N ARG A 812 17.34 21.76 -4.22
CA ARG A 812 18.02 21.90 -5.50
C ARG A 812 18.83 23.18 -5.58
N GLN A 813 18.24 24.32 -5.24
CA GLN A 813 18.92 25.60 -5.28
C GLN A 813 20.09 25.70 -4.27
N VAL A 814 19.93 25.15 -3.06
CA VAL A 814 21.02 25.07 -2.07
C VAL A 814 22.18 24.25 -2.64
N MET A 815 21.91 23.05 -3.18
CA MET A 815 22.96 22.20 -3.73
C MET A 815 23.65 22.84 -4.93
N ASP A 816 22.93 23.50 -5.84
CA ASP A 816 23.52 24.23 -6.97
C ASP A 816 24.49 25.32 -6.49
N ARG A 817 24.05 26.12 -5.52
CA ARG A 817 24.90 27.23 -4.99
C ARG A 817 26.11 26.71 -4.21
N LEU A 818 25.99 25.59 -3.48
CA LEU A 818 27.12 24.95 -2.80
C LEU A 818 28.18 24.48 -3.81
N VAL A 819 27.74 23.80 -4.87
CA VAL A 819 28.65 23.28 -5.92
C VAL A 819 29.25 24.40 -6.76
N GLU A 820 28.47 25.40 -7.18
CA GLU A 820 28.96 26.56 -7.94
C GLU A 820 29.96 27.40 -7.15
N GLY A 821 29.68 27.64 -5.86
CA GLY A 821 30.54 28.36 -4.95
C GLY A 821 31.76 27.57 -4.49
N SER A 822 31.85 26.29 -4.83
CA SER A 822 32.91 25.38 -4.38
C SER A 822 33.06 25.32 -2.86
N TYR A 823 31.92 25.40 -2.12
CA TYR A 823 31.89 25.24 -0.67
C TYR A 823 32.27 23.83 -0.27
N LYS A 824 32.89 23.69 0.90
CA LYS A 824 33.16 22.39 1.51
C LYS A 824 31.92 21.87 2.28
N THR A 825 30.97 22.73 2.55
CA THR A 825 29.70 22.43 3.17
C THR A 825 28.97 21.31 2.41
N CYS A 826 28.39 20.36 3.16
CA CYS A 826 27.65 19.22 2.62
C CYS A 826 26.20 19.22 3.13
N LEU A 827 25.23 19.07 2.23
CA LEU A 827 23.84 18.78 2.59
C LEU A 827 23.73 17.30 3.01
N LEU A 828 23.24 17.05 4.23
CA LEU A 828 23.21 15.73 4.86
C LEU A 828 21.83 15.08 4.80
N LEU A 829 20.85 15.75 5.41
CA LEU A 829 19.51 15.22 5.64
C LEU A 829 18.44 16.23 5.21
N GLN A 830 17.28 15.66 4.89
CA GLN A 830 16.02 16.39 4.79
C GLN A 830 15.01 15.69 5.70
N VAL A 831 14.46 16.42 6.66
CA VAL A 831 13.53 15.88 7.66
C VAL A 831 12.30 16.77 7.74
N HIS A 832 11.17 16.32 7.18
CA HIS A 832 9.94 17.09 7.07
C HIS A 832 10.11 18.40 6.29
N ASP A 833 10.22 19.53 7.00
CA ASP A 833 10.36 20.87 6.43
C ASP A 833 11.77 21.46 6.74
N GLU A 834 12.71 20.60 7.18
CA GLU A 834 14.06 20.91 7.68
C GLU A 834 15.14 20.42 6.71
N LEU A 835 16.20 21.19 6.54
CA LEU A 835 17.45 20.84 5.84
C LEU A 835 18.61 20.85 6.83
N ASP A 836 19.38 19.77 6.85
CA ASP A 836 20.52 19.60 7.74
C ASP A 836 21.83 19.53 6.95
N LEU A 837 22.84 20.29 7.39
CA LEU A 837 24.12 20.41 6.72
C LEU A 837 25.28 20.20 7.70
N SER A 838 26.44 19.76 7.18
CA SER A 838 27.72 19.83 7.85
C SER A 838 28.51 21.00 7.25
N VAL A 839 28.90 21.95 8.09
CA VAL A 839 29.43 23.26 7.65
C VAL A 839 30.77 23.55 8.34
N PRO A 840 31.88 23.78 7.60
CA PRO A 840 33.10 24.26 8.19
C PRO A 840 32.89 25.57 8.94
N VAL A 841 33.55 25.74 10.10
CA VAL A 841 33.36 26.92 10.96
C VAL A 841 33.59 28.22 10.20
N GLU A 842 34.52 28.22 9.23
CA GLU A 842 34.82 29.39 8.38
C GLU A 842 33.72 29.74 7.38
N GLU A 843 32.81 28.77 7.04
CA GLU A 843 31.71 28.96 6.07
C GLU A 843 30.39 29.27 6.77
N VAL A 844 30.28 29.11 8.10
CA VAL A 844 28.97 29.10 8.83
C VAL A 844 28.19 30.40 8.59
N GLU A 845 28.79 31.56 8.69
CA GLU A 845 28.08 32.84 8.54
C GLU A 845 27.54 33.01 7.11
N GLU A 846 28.35 32.68 6.11
CA GLU A 846 27.99 32.81 4.69
C GLU A 846 26.96 31.77 4.28
N VAL A 847 27.15 30.51 4.68
CA VAL A 847 26.24 29.41 4.34
C VAL A 847 24.91 29.56 5.06
N SER A 848 24.88 29.98 6.34
CA SER A 848 23.64 30.27 7.06
C SER A 848 22.81 31.32 6.33
N ALA A 849 23.43 32.43 5.92
CA ALA A 849 22.75 33.47 5.17
C ALA A 849 22.27 32.98 3.79
N LEU A 850 23.10 32.20 3.09
CA LEU A 850 22.78 31.59 1.80
C LEU A 850 21.57 30.67 1.86
N VAL A 851 21.55 29.72 2.81
CA VAL A 851 20.46 28.73 2.96
C VAL A 851 19.18 29.45 3.37
N GLN A 852 19.25 30.40 4.30
CA GLN A 852 18.11 31.22 4.71
C GLN A 852 17.50 31.98 3.53
N GLU A 853 18.33 32.70 2.77
CA GLU A 853 17.91 33.50 1.60
C GLU A 853 17.20 32.59 0.57
N ILE A 854 17.76 31.41 0.26
CA ILE A 854 17.18 30.48 -0.70
C ILE A 854 15.85 29.98 -0.19
N MET A 855 15.77 29.47 1.04
CA MET A 855 14.54 28.92 1.60
C MET A 855 13.44 29.98 1.67
N GLU A 856 13.75 31.22 2.00
CA GLU A 856 12.77 32.31 2.11
C GLU A 856 12.33 32.87 0.74
N SER A 857 13.15 32.74 -0.31
CA SER A 857 12.90 33.34 -1.64
C SER A 857 12.58 32.34 -2.75
N VAL A 858 12.58 31.03 -2.47
CA VAL A 858 12.41 29.96 -3.49
C VAL A 858 11.06 30.03 -4.23
N VAL A 859 10.05 30.63 -3.61
CA VAL A 859 8.74 30.90 -4.21
C VAL A 859 8.16 32.20 -3.68
N GLU A 860 7.47 32.97 -4.53
CA GLU A 860 6.77 34.18 -4.14
C GLU A 860 5.35 33.87 -3.68
N LEU A 861 5.05 34.16 -2.40
CA LEU A 861 3.73 34.00 -1.79
C LEU A 861 3.18 35.34 -1.31
N SER A 862 1.87 35.37 -1.00
CA SER A 862 1.24 36.56 -0.37
C SER A 862 1.67 36.79 1.09
N VAL A 863 2.38 35.84 1.68
CA VAL A 863 2.99 35.91 3.01
C VAL A 863 4.47 35.55 2.91
N PRO A 864 5.35 36.13 3.75
CA PRO A 864 6.75 35.75 3.71
C PRO A 864 6.95 34.29 4.14
N LEU A 865 7.79 33.54 3.44
CA LEU A 865 8.40 32.35 3.98
C LEU A 865 9.46 32.76 5.00
N VAL A 866 9.58 32.01 6.08
CA VAL A 866 10.59 32.26 7.13
C VAL A 866 11.29 30.94 7.41
N ALA A 867 12.61 30.96 7.38
CA ALA A 867 13.46 29.83 7.73
C ALA A 867 14.24 30.15 9.00
N ASP A 868 14.08 29.35 10.03
CA ASP A 868 14.87 29.43 11.26
C ASP A 868 16.16 28.65 11.07
N VAL A 869 17.31 29.31 11.09
CA VAL A 869 18.62 28.70 10.88
C VAL A 869 19.41 28.73 12.18
N SER A 870 19.85 27.57 12.62
CA SER A 870 20.64 27.40 13.84
C SER A 870 21.84 26.49 13.59
N SER A 871 22.89 26.61 14.40
CA SER A 871 24.07 25.73 14.31
C SER A 871 24.49 25.24 15.69
N GLY A 872 25.00 24.01 15.73
CA GLY A 872 25.42 23.36 16.97
C GLY A 872 26.54 22.35 16.74
N ARG A 873 26.98 21.70 17.82
CA ARG A 873 27.96 20.61 17.75
C ARG A 873 27.37 19.30 17.29
N ASN A 874 26.08 19.18 17.30
CA ASN A 874 25.31 18.01 16.89
C ASN A 874 23.90 18.44 16.44
N TRP A 875 23.14 17.51 15.88
CA TRP A 875 21.79 17.79 15.38
C TRP A 875 20.82 18.32 16.45
N ALA A 876 20.90 17.80 17.69
CA ALA A 876 20.01 18.27 18.76
C ALA A 876 20.31 19.69 19.23
N GLU A 877 21.55 20.15 19.14
CA GLU A 877 21.95 21.54 19.50
C GLU A 877 21.63 22.52 18.38
N ALA A 878 21.57 22.05 17.14
CA ALA A 878 21.24 22.86 15.97
C ALA A 878 19.73 23.03 15.72
N HIS A 879 18.88 22.28 16.44
CA HIS A 879 17.42 22.25 16.21
C HIS A 879 16.62 23.02 17.27
#